data_18e676f8ee3c540c7253fa6d9b8479c6
#
_entry.id   18e676f8ee3c540c7253fa6d9b8479c6
#
_cell.length_a   1.000
_cell.length_b   1.000
_cell.length_c   1.000
_cell.angle_alpha   90.00
_cell.angle_beta   90.00
_cell.angle_gamma   90.00
#
_symmetry.space_group_name_H-M   'P 1'
#
loop_
_entity.id
_entity.type
_entity.pdbx_description
1 polymer ?
#
loop_
_entity_poly.entity_id
_entity_poly.type
_entity_poly.pdbx_seq_one_letter_code
_entity_poly.pdbx_strand_id
1 'polypeptide(L)'
;MTTKQKPDELPPQYDPGATESAIYERWVTAGIFAADDKRSNRNGGDRDPFTIIMPPPNVTAVLHMGHGLNNTVQDVIVRWRRMAGDETLWLPGTDHAGIATQNVIEKQLAAEGKSKSDLGRTAFVERTVSFVDRTGGEILRQLRAIGASCDWNRTAYTFSPELSRAVREAFVQLYERGLIYRGHRVIHWCPRCLTSLSDEEAQHEEETGKLYHILYRIAGIPSQPLRDSKGNKPETVFGVVAVSTTRPETMLGDVALAVHPDDERYKSLIGHRAILPLTNIEIPIIADEYVDPEFGSGIVKITPAHDANDFEVGKRHKLPMPVIMAPDGTMVNGQDADSRVPADLIGLDRFEARERIVAALDELGQLQAVQPHQHAVRHCYRCDTVVEPRLSDQWFVKMEPLAKPALKAVRNGTIRILPERWEAVYVNWLENIRDWNISRQLWWGHRIPVWYCDACNTTIVSRTDVSACDRCGAAVRQDDDVLDTWFSSWLFPISTLGWPDKDSASLVAFYPTDDLVTASEILFFWVSRMIMAGYAFMDAPPFHTVYLHGTVRDTQHVKMSKSLGNGIDPLDVVTKYGADALRYTVISGMGTGADLMLDPNDLERSFAPGRNFATKLWNIGRFLLTNVGTSPVKSVDELLDADLTLADRWILGRLNATIAECDNALGPPRPSNGKWRPEERYAGLRLSEFAESARRFVWNDVADWYLESTKARISAGGADGEVARAVLTHVFDFALRLLHPIMPFITETLWQQLPFPDAADRCEFLAIAEWPTAEPSSASEKQAMARFDLVREAVSALRQIRSDYAIPPGKPIEAIIRARTNGSLFTDHARLFGQLARTELRTGPSADEAAAHSVLTDGSEIIVPLAGVVDLSRECAKLRGELEQLDTQLTVLSNRLANKGFVSRAPAAVVESERQKEQEWRKRREQLSAKVSMLCGG
;
A
#
# COMPACT_ATOMS: atom_id res chain seq x y z
N MET A 1 40.51 -20.83 -22.85
CA MET A 1 41.00 -21.37 -21.55
C MET A 1 41.11 -20.19 -20.60
N THR A 2 40.06 -19.86 -19.92
CA THR A 2 40.04 -18.82 -18.88
C THR A 2 40.50 -19.50 -17.58
N THR A 3 41.56 -19.04 -17.01
CA THR A 3 42.15 -19.45 -15.73
C THR A 3 41.07 -19.27 -14.66
N LYS A 4 40.55 -20.39 -14.09
CA LYS A 4 39.73 -20.38 -12.86
C LYS A 4 40.60 -19.73 -11.77
N GLN A 5 40.28 -18.50 -11.41
CA GLN A 5 40.75 -17.90 -10.15
C GLN A 5 40.29 -18.84 -9.00
N LYS A 6 41.19 -19.12 -8.05
CA LYS A 6 40.81 -19.70 -6.76
C LYS A 6 39.70 -18.83 -6.21
N PRO A 7 38.64 -19.42 -5.64
CA PRO A 7 37.64 -18.61 -4.95
C PRO A 7 38.36 -17.83 -3.86
N ASP A 8 38.37 -16.50 -4.00
CA ASP A 8 38.80 -15.63 -2.91
C ASP A 8 37.88 -15.94 -1.72
N GLU A 9 38.44 -16.12 -0.54
CA GLU A 9 37.65 -16.30 0.68
C GLU A 9 36.67 -15.14 0.76
N LEU A 10 35.39 -15.48 0.90
CA LEU A 10 34.34 -14.45 1.07
C LEU A 10 34.77 -13.48 2.19
N PRO A 11 34.65 -12.16 2.01
CA PRO A 11 35.02 -11.19 3.01
C PRO A 11 34.31 -11.44 4.33
N PRO A 12 34.87 -11.02 5.47
CA PRO A 12 34.27 -11.23 6.79
C PRO A 12 32.86 -10.68 6.94
N GLN A 13 32.53 -9.64 6.17
CA GLN A 13 31.24 -8.98 6.18
C GLN A 13 30.71 -8.84 4.75
N TYR A 14 29.40 -8.90 4.61
CA TYR A 14 28.71 -8.55 3.37
C TYR A 14 28.79 -7.05 3.12
N ASP A 15 29.24 -6.66 1.95
CA ASP A 15 29.25 -5.27 1.48
C ASP A 15 28.27 -5.10 0.31
N PRO A 16 27.06 -4.57 0.58
CA PRO A 16 26.05 -4.33 -0.46
C PRO A 16 26.58 -3.38 -1.55
N GLY A 17 27.29 -2.32 -1.17
CA GLY A 17 27.78 -1.29 -2.09
C GLY A 17 28.74 -1.85 -3.14
N ALA A 18 29.57 -2.85 -2.77
CA ALA A 18 30.51 -3.49 -3.67
C ALA A 18 29.86 -4.56 -4.59
N THR A 19 28.69 -5.12 -4.18
CA THR A 19 28.10 -6.30 -4.85
C THR A 19 26.84 -6.00 -5.64
N GLU A 20 25.91 -5.21 -5.11
CA GLU A 20 24.56 -5.08 -5.67
C GLU A 20 24.55 -4.50 -7.07
N SER A 21 25.25 -3.39 -7.31
CA SER A 21 25.33 -2.79 -8.65
C SER A 21 25.92 -3.73 -9.69
N ALA A 22 27.00 -4.45 -9.36
CA ALA A 22 27.67 -5.34 -10.30
C ALA A 22 26.79 -6.54 -10.68
N ILE A 23 26.05 -7.10 -9.73
CA ILE A 23 25.10 -8.19 -9.98
C ILE A 23 23.95 -7.69 -10.84
N TYR A 24 23.38 -6.52 -10.51
CA TYR A 24 22.29 -5.94 -11.26
C TYR A 24 22.65 -5.72 -12.74
N GLU A 25 23.80 -5.12 -13.00
CA GLU A 25 24.29 -4.91 -14.36
C GLU A 25 24.50 -6.24 -15.13
N ARG A 26 24.95 -7.29 -14.46
CA ARG A 26 25.07 -8.63 -15.07
C ARG A 26 23.70 -9.17 -15.49
N TRP A 27 22.67 -9.07 -14.63
CA TRP A 27 21.31 -9.50 -14.95
C TRP A 27 20.73 -8.73 -16.13
N VAL A 28 20.89 -7.40 -16.14
CA VAL A 28 20.39 -6.54 -17.22
C VAL A 28 21.11 -6.84 -18.53
N THR A 29 22.44 -7.00 -18.50
CA THR A 29 23.26 -7.31 -19.68
C THR A 29 22.91 -8.68 -20.27
N ALA A 30 22.63 -9.67 -19.40
CA ALA A 30 22.21 -11.00 -19.83
C ALA A 30 20.74 -11.05 -20.31
N GLY A 31 19.98 -9.96 -20.14
CA GLY A 31 18.61 -9.86 -20.60
C GLY A 31 17.60 -10.76 -19.85
N ILE A 32 17.92 -11.21 -18.63
CA ILE A 32 17.09 -12.18 -17.90
C ILE A 32 15.74 -11.62 -17.44
N PHE A 33 15.54 -10.31 -17.53
CA PHE A 33 14.29 -9.65 -17.19
C PHE A 33 13.40 -9.35 -18.41
N ALA A 34 13.95 -9.52 -19.62
CA ALA A 34 13.24 -9.27 -20.87
C ALA A 34 12.27 -10.41 -21.17
N ALA A 35 11.01 -10.05 -21.44
CA ALA A 35 9.97 -10.97 -21.84
C ALA A 35 9.99 -11.20 -23.37
N ASP A 36 9.75 -12.42 -23.79
CA ASP A 36 9.66 -12.81 -25.22
C ASP A 36 8.22 -13.18 -25.58
N ASP A 37 7.60 -12.36 -26.42
CA ASP A 37 6.21 -12.59 -26.91
C ASP A 37 6.02 -13.99 -27.51
N LYS A 38 7.06 -14.58 -28.10
CA LYS A 38 7.03 -15.88 -28.76
C LYS A 38 7.05 -17.06 -27.81
N ARG A 39 7.51 -16.87 -26.57
CA ARG A 39 7.53 -17.92 -25.54
C ARG A 39 6.20 -18.09 -24.84
N SER A 40 5.33 -17.05 -24.90
CA SER A 40 3.98 -17.15 -24.34
C SER A 40 3.16 -18.21 -25.09
N ASN A 41 2.50 -19.11 -24.35
CA ASN A 41 1.62 -20.11 -24.91
C ASN A 41 0.37 -19.51 -25.59
N ARG A 42 0.00 -18.29 -25.24
CA ARG A 42 -1.06 -17.53 -25.93
C ARG A 42 -0.64 -17.12 -27.34
N ASN A 43 0.66 -17.08 -27.62
CA ASN A 43 1.25 -16.74 -28.93
C ASN A 43 1.99 -17.93 -29.56
N GLY A 44 1.63 -19.17 -29.16
CA GLY A 44 2.17 -20.41 -29.72
C GLY A 44 3.47 -20.91 -29.07
N GLY A 45 3.92 -20.30 -27.98
CA GLY A 45 5.05 -20.78 -27.17
C GLY A 45 4.66 -21.90 -26.21
N ASP A 46 5.55 -22.23 -25.29
CA ASP A 46 5.42 -23.32 -24.31
C ASP A 46 5.26 -22.85 -22.86
N ARG A 47 5.39 -21.53 -22.60
CA ARG A 47 5.30 -20.96 -21.26
C ARG A 47 3.99 -20.25 -21.01
N ASP A 48 3.48 -20.39 -19.81
CA ASP A 48 2.36 -19.59 -19.34
C ASP A 48 2.82 -18.13 -19.14
N PRO A 49 2.15 -17.12 -19.70
CA PRO A 49 2.53 -15.73 -19.45
C PRO A 49 2.09 -15.31 -18.05
N PHE A 50 2.92 -14.52 -17.37
CA PHE A 50 2.56 -13.82 -16.13
C PHE A 50 2.94 -12.36 -16.24
N THR A 51 1.99 -11.47 -16.10
CA THR A 51 2.18 -10.04 -16.38
C THR A 51 1.75 -9.17 -15.20
N ILE A 52 2.63 -8.28 -14.78
CA ILE A 52 2.31 -7.15 -13.90
C ILE A 52 2.60 -5.85 -14.64
N ILE A 53 1.65 -4.92 -14.60
CA ILE A 53 1.84 -3.55 -15.04
C ILE A 53 2.16 -2.69 -13.83
N MET A 54 3.33 -2.08 -13.82
CA MET A 54 3.74 -1.18 -12.73
C MET A 54 2.83 0.05 -12.70
N PRO A 55 2.27 0.45 -11.54
CA PRO A 55 1.67 1.76 -11.40
C PRO A 55 2.71 2.84 -11.76
N PRO A 56 2.51 3.58 -12.87
CA PRO A 56 3.54 4.49 -13.35
C PRO A 56 3.70 5.68 -12.39
N PRO A 57 4.89 5.88 -11.77
CA PRO A 57 5.10 7.02 -10.90
C PRO A 57 4.95 8.35 -11.66
N ASN A 58 4.31 9.32 -10.99
CA ASN A 58 4.19 10.69 -11.49
C ASN A 58 5.58 11.35 -11.58
N VAL A 59 5.92 11.94 -12.74
CA VAL A 59 7.21 12.62 -12.95
C VAL A 59 7.31 13.99 -12.26
N THR A 60 6.73 14.10 -11.08
CA THR A 60 6.71 15.35 -10.29
C THR A 60 7.85 15.46 -9.29
N ALA A 61 8.40 14.33 -8.86
CA ALA A 61 9.49 14.22 -7.89
C ALA A 61 10.11 12.81 -7.93
N VAL A 62 11.28 12.63 -7.32
CA VAL A 62 11.91 11.32 -7.08
C VAL A 62 11.05 10.42 -6.18
N LEU A 63 11.29 9.10 -6.19
CA LEU A 63 10.53 8.13 -5.41
C LEU A 63 10.63 8.36 -3.89
N HIS A 64 9.69 7.84 -3.14
CA HIS A 64 9.67 7.77 -1.67
C HIS A 64 9.37 6.33 -1.23
N MET A 65 9.42 6.04 0.10
CA MET A 65 9.24 4.67 0.62
C MET A 65 7.91 4.01 0.23
N GLY A 66 6.84 4.76 -0.02
CA GLY A 66 5.59 4.19 -0.57
C GLY A 66 5.79 3.53 -1.94
N HIS A 67 6.62 4.14 -2.80
CA HIS A 67 7.02 3.52 -4.08
C HIS A 67 7.96 2.34 -3.85
N GLY A 68 8.90 2.45 -2.87
CA GLY A 68 9.78 1.35 -2.48
C GLY A 68 8.97 0.12 -2.04
N LEU A 69 7.92 0.32 -1.23
CA LEU A 69 7.00 -0.73 -0.82
C LEU A 69 6.27 -1.33 -2.02
N ASN A 70 5.60 -0.51 -2.82
CA ASN A 70 4.82 -0.95 -3.97
C ASN A 70 5.65 -1.78 -4.94
N ASN A 71 6.84 -1.30 -5.30
CA ASN A 71 7.70 -1.97 -6.27
C ASN A 71 8.37 -3.23 -5.69
N THR A 72 8.70 -3.25 -4.40
CA THR A 72 9.23 -4.46 -3.76
C THR A 72 8.20 -5.58 -3.75
N VAL A 73 6.92 -5.29 -3.45
CA VAL A 73 5.83 -6.27 -3.50
C VAL A 73 5.70 -6.87 -4.90
N GLN A 74 5.66 -6.04 -5.93
CA GLN A 74 5.57 -6.49 -7.31
C GLN A 74 6.78 -7.35 -7.69
N ASP A 75 7.98 -6.91 -7.36
CA ASP A 75 9.21 -7.62 -7.72
C ASP A 75 9.31 -9.00 -7.06
N VAL A 76 8.87 -9.14 -5.81
CA VAL A 76 8.79 -10.45 -5.14
C VAL A 76 7.90 -11.41 -5.91
N ILE A 77 6.72 -10.96 -6.32
CA ILE A 77 5.78 -11.77 -7.09
C ILE A 77 6.36 -12.13 -8.47
N VAL A 78 6.93 -11.17 -9.18
CA VAL A 78 7.52 -11.38 -10.51
C VAL A 78 8.70 -12.33 -10.46
N ARG A 79 9.60 -12.20 -9.47
CA ARG A 79 10.75 -13.11 -9.30
C ARG A 79 10.30 -14.53 -8.98
N TRP A 80 9.32 -14.68 -8.06
CA TRP A 80 8.72 -15.98 -7.79
C TRP A 80 8.15 -16.62 -9.05
N ARG A 81 7.34 -15.89 -9.83
CA ARG A 81 6.72 -16.42 -11.05
C ARG A 81 7.74 -16.76 -12.14
N ARG A 82 8.80 -15.94 -12.27
CA ARG A 82 9.91 -16.23 -13.19
C ARG A 82 10.61 -17.54 -12.81
N MET A 83 10.88 -17.76 -11.53
CA MET A 83 11.45 -19.00 -11.05
C MET A 83 10.47 -20.18 -11.18
N ALA A 84 9.17 -19.95 -11.11
CA ALA A 84 8.14 -20.98 -11.35
C ALA A 84 8.00 -21.39 -12.83
N GLY A 85 8.75 -20.76 -13.74
CA GLY A 85 8.83 -21.12 -15.16
C GLY A 85 7.93 -20.32 -16.09
N ASP A 86 7.20 -19.33 -15.58
CA ASP A 86 6.35 -18.48 -16.42
C ASP A 86 7.18 -17.57 -17.32
N GLU A 87 6.62 -17.19 -18.46
CA GLU A 87 7.12 -16.07 -19.26
C GLU A 87 6.64 -14.76 -18.61
N THR A 88 7.50 -14.16 -17.80
CA THR A 88 7.11 -13.04 -16.95
C THR A 88 7.40 -11.70 -17.61
N LEU A 89 6.37 -10.84 -17.68
CA LEU A 89 6.50 -9.44 -18.07
C LEU A 89 6.18 -8.54 -16.86
N TRP A 90 7.16 -7.84 -16.36
CA TRP A 90 6.94 -6.70 -15.48
C TRP A 90 7.23 -5.41 -16.23
N LEU A 91 6.18 -4.72 -16.65
CA LEU A 91 6.25 -3.56 -17.52
C LEU A 91 6.41 -2.29 -16.69
N PRO A 92 7.58 -1.60 -16.76
CA PRO A 92 7.81 -0.34 -16.06
C PRO A 92 7.27 0.84 -16.85
N GLY A 93 7.02 1.95 -16.16
CA GLY A 93 6.65 3.20 -16.83
C GLY A 93 6.63 4.40 -15.90
N THR A 94 6.34 5.57 -16.48
CA THR A 94 6.15 6.84 -15.77
C THR A 94 4.91 7.55 -16.29
N ASP A 95 4.27 8.35 -15.43
CA ASP A 95 3.09 9.13 -15.79
C ASP A 95 3.43 10.61 -15.95
N HIS A 96 2.94 11.23 -17.03
CA HIS A 96 3.10 12.66 -17.32
C HIS A 96 2.42 13.57 -16.28
N ALA A 97 1.40 13.05 -15.56
CA ALA A 97 0.76 13.67 -14.41
C ALA A 97 0.32 15.14 -14.66
N GLY A 98 -0.54 15.36 -15.64
CA GLY A 98 -0.98 16.67 -16.15
C GLY A 98 -1.00 17.82 -15.15
N ILE A 99 -2.03 17.89 -14.29
CA ILE A 99 -2.18 18.98 -13.31
C ILE A 99 -1.03 19.02 -12.28
N ALA A 100 -0.52 17.85 -11.87
CA ALA A 100 0.52 17.80 -10.85
C ALA A 100 1.86 18.32 -11.36
N THR A 101 2.28 17.92 -12.57
CA THR A 101 3.52 18.37 -13.21
C THR A 101 3.44 19.86 -13.55
N GLN A 102 2.31 20.31 -14.11
CA GLN A 102 2.11 21.74 -14.37
C GLN A 102 2.22 22.58 -13.09
N ASN A 103 1.61 22.15 -11.99
CA ASN A 103 1.70 22.86 -10.71
C ASN A 103 3.15 22.95 -10.18
N VAL A 104 3.97 21.90 -10.36
CA VAL A 104 5.40 21.94 -10.00
C VAL A 104 6.13 23.01 -10.82
N ILE A 105 5.92 23.06 -12.12
CA ILE A 105 6.56 24.05 -12.99
C ILE A 105 6.08 25.47 -12.68
N GLU A 106 4.79 25.67 -12.43
CA GLU A 106 4.24 26.97 -12.04
C GLU A 106 4.84 27.46 -10.70
N LYS A 107 5.03 26.56 -9.72
CA LYS A 107 5.73 26.90 -8.46
C LYS A 107 7.19 27.30 -8.68
N GLN A 108 7.89 26.61 -9.57
CA GLN A 108 9.27 26.98 -9.94
C GLN A 108 9.31 28.35 -10.61
N LEU A 109 8.38 28.65 -11.53
CA LEU A 109 8.27 29.95 -12.16
C LEU A 109 7.96 31.07 -11.16
N ALA A 110 7.03 30.81 -10.22
CA ALA A 110 6.71 31.78 -9.18
C ALA A 110 7.92 32.10 -8.28
N ALA A 111 8.75 31.10 -7.96
CA ALA A 111 10.02 31.33 -7.24
C ALA A 111 11.03 32.16 -8.04
N GLU A 112 10.93 32.17 -9.38
CA GLU A 112 11.71 33.04 -10.30
C GLU A 112 11.05 34.41 -10.53
N GLY A 113 9.90 34.68 -9.88
CA GLY A 113 9.12 35.90 -10.09
C GLY A 113 8.40 35.97 -11.44
N LYS A 114 8.11 34.81 -12.04
CA LYS A 114 7.45 34.69 -13.35
C LYS A 114 6.15 33.90 -13.25
N SER A 115 5.26 34.08 -14.20
CA SER A 115 4.06 33.29 -14.44
C SER A 115 4.19 32.47 -15.74
N LYS A 116 3.29 31.49 -15.95
CA LYS A 116 3.24 30.77 -17.22
C LYS A 116 2.88 31.68 -18.38
N SER A 117 2.07 32.71 -18.14
CA SER A 117 1.66 33.68 -19.16
C SER A 117 2.86 34.50 -19.68
N ASP A 118 3.86 34.76 -18.84
CA ASP A 118 5.08 35.49 -19.27
C ASP A 118 5.94 34.66 -20.22
N LEU A 119 5.88 33.31 -20.11
CA LEU A 119 6.62 32.42 -21.03
C LEU A 119 5.86 32.14 -22.32
N GLY A 120 4.54 32.09 -22.26
CA GLY A 120 3.70 31.55 -23.33
C GLY A 120 3.70 30.02 -23.39
N ARG A 121 2.69 29.45 -24.07
CA ARG A 121 2.42 27.99 -24.04
C ARG A 121 3.60 27.13 -24.52
N THR A 122 4.21 27.54 -25.65
CA THR A 122 5.30 26.75 -26.28
C THR A 122 6.50 26.61 -25.33
N ALA A 123 7.04 27.73 -24.83
CA ALA A 123 8.20 27.70 -23.93
C ALA A 123 7.89 27.04 -22.57
N PHE A 124 6.64 27.15 -22.09
CA PHE A 124 6.20 26.47 -20.90
C PHE A 124 6.22 24.94 -21.10
N VAL A 125 5.69 24.45 -22.22
CA VAL A 125 5.67 23.01 -22.55
C VAL A 125 7.10 22.48 -22.72
N GLU A 126 7.99 23.19 -23.44
CA GLU A 126 9.40 22.81 -23.60
C GLU A 126 10.14 22.70 -22.26
N ARG A 127 9.91 23.65 -21.36
CA ARG A 127 10.44 23.60 -19.99
C ARG A 127 9.92 22.39 -19.22
N THR A 128 8.65 22.08 -19.39
CA THR A 128 8.00 20.92 -18.75
C THR A 128 8.59 19.63 -19.27
N VAL A 129 8.79 19.45 -20.58
CA VAL A 129 9.46 18.29 -21.18
C VAL A 129 10.83 18.08 -20.57
N SER A 130 11.67 19.14 -20.53
CA SER A 130 13.02 19.05 -19.95
C SER A 130 13.03 18.65 -18.48
N PHE A 131 12.05 19.07 -17.72
CA PHE A 131 11.88 18.66 -16.32
C PHE A 131 11.47 17.19 -16.20
N VAL A 132 10.52 16.76 -17.02
CA VAL A 132 9.98 15.39 -17.05
C VAL A 132 11.05 14.39 -17.44
N ASP A 133 11.85 14.66 -18.46
CA ASP A 133 12.93 13.77 -18.92
C ASP A 133 13.96 13.54 -17.82
N ARG A 134 14.38 14.61 -17.13
CA ARG A 134 15.32 14.52 -16.02
C ARG A 134 14.73 13.73 -14.83
N THR A 135 13.51 14.05 -14.42
CA THR A 135 12.86 13.41 -13.26
C THR A 135 12.53 11.95 -13.56
N GLY A 136 12.04 11.64 -14.77
CA GLY A 136 11.77 10.27 -15.20
C GLY A 136 13.04 9.40 -15.20
N GLY A 137 14.15 9.93 -15.72
CA GLY A 137 15.44 9.24 -15.69
C GLY A 137 15.89 8.91 -14.25
N GLU A 138 15.72 9.84 -13.32
CA GLU A 138 16.04 9.63 -11.91
C GLU A 138 15.13 8.58 -11.26
N ILE A 139 13.84 8.58 -11.53
CA ILE A 139 12.89 7.56 -11.09
C ILE A 139 13.34 6.16 -11.54
N LEU A 140 13.66 6.00 -12.82
CA LEU A 140 14.13 4.71 -13.36
C LEU A 140 15.46 4.27 -12.73
N ARG A 141 16.36 5.20 -12.43
CA ARG A 141 17.60 4.91 -11.70
C ARG A 141 17.33 4.42 -10.28
N GLN A 142 16.40 5.04 -9.57
CA GLN A 142 15.99 4.61 -8.22
C GLN A 142 15.36 3.22 -8.23
N LEU A 143 14.52 2.89 -9.21
CA LEU A 143 13.92 1.55 -9.37
C LEU A 143 14.99 0.48 -9.57
N ARG A 144 16.02 0.76 -10.37
CA ARG A 144 17.16 -0.16 -10.56
C ARG A 144 17.93 -0.35 -9.26
N ALA A 145 18.15 0.71 -8.51
CA ALA A 145 18.90 0.66 -7.25
C ALA A 145 18.21 -0.18 -6.16
N ILE A 146 16.88 -0.23 -6.13
CA ILE A 146 16.13 -1.13 -5.21
C ILE A 146 16.02 -2.57 -5.74
N GLY A 147 16.58 -2.86 -6.92
CA GLY A 147 16.64 -4.20 -7.50
C GLY A 147 15.42 -4.62 -8.32
N ALA A 148 14.64 -3.68 -8.85
CA ALA A 148 13.46 -3.99 -9.67
C ALA A 148 13.82 -4.79 -10.93
N SER A 149 13.21 -5.97 -11.12
CA SER A 149 13.46 -6.89 -12.23
C SER A 149 12.51 -6.67 -13.43
N CYS A 150 12.39 -5.39 -13.83
CA CYS A 150 11.53 -4.97 -14.95
C CYS A 150 12.11 -5.30 -16.31
N ASP A 151 11.24 -5.47 -17.29
CA ASP A 151 11.64 -5.42 -18.71
C ASP A 151 11.90 -3.97 -19.14
N TRP A 152 13.15 -3.54 -18.99
CA TRP A 152 13.57 -2.17 -19.28
C TRP A 152 13.47 -1.78 -20.76
N ASN A 153 13.42 -2.77 -21.66
CA ASN A 153 13.26 -2.53 -23.10
C ASN A 153 11.84 -2.05 -23.42
N ARG A 154 10.88 -2.30 -22.54
CA ARG A 154 9.47 -1.93 -22.66
C ARG A 154 9.07 -0.76 -21.75
N THR A 155 10.03 0.03 -21.30
CA THR A 155 9.75 1.21 -20.48
C THR A 155 8.77 2.14 -21.17
N ALA A 156 7.60 2.38 -20.55
CA ALA A 156 6.52 3.17 -21.13
C ALA A 156 6.43 4.57 -20.48
N TYR A 157 5.95 5.51 -21.27
CA TYR A 157 5.62 6.85 -20.78
C TYR A 157 4.22 7.24 -21.26
N THR A 158 3.33 7.60 -20.35
CA THR A 158 1.91 7.84 -20.67
C THR A 158 1.67 8.93 -21.72
N PHE A 159 2.67 9.78 -21.99
CA PHE A 159 2.60 10.84 -23.00
C PHE A 159 3.54 10.59 -24.20
N SER A 160 4.00 9.35 -24.40
CA SER A 160 4.73 8.98 -25.62
C SER A 160 3.82 9.05 -26.85
N PRO A 161 4.36 9.15 -28.07
CA PRO A 161 3.57 9.19 -29.29
C PRO A 161 2.64 7.98 -29.46
N GLU A 162 3.13 6.78 -29.10
CA GLU A 162 2.38 5.51 -29.19
C GLU A 162 1.19 5.51 -28.25
N LEU A 163 1.42 5.88 -26.98
CA LEU A 163 0.35 5.91 -25.98
C LEU A 163 -0.62 7.08 -26.25
N SER A 164 -0.13 8.20 -26.77
CA SER A 164 -0.98 9.33 -27.20
C SER A 164 -1.93 8.95 -28.33
N ARG A 165 -1.50 8.06 -29.25
CA ARG A 165 -2.37 7.49 -30.29
C ARG A 165 -3.49 6.66 -29.67
N ALA A 166 -3.16 5.83 -28.67
CA ALA A 166 -4.16 5.04 -27.94
C ALA A 166 -5.19 5.94 -27.21
N VAL A 167 -4.74 7.00 -26.55
CA VAL A 167 -5.61 7.98 -25.88
C VAL A 167 -6.58 8.63 -26.87
N ARG A 168 -6.08 9.06 -28.02
CA ARG A 168 -6.91 9.65 -29.08
C ARG A 168 -7.93 8.65 -29.64
N GLU A 169 -7.51 7.41 -29.87
CA GLU A 169 -8.41 6.33 -30.31
C GLU A 169 -9.53 6.06 -29.30
N ALA A 170 -9.20 5.97 -28.01
CA ALA A 170 -10.17 5.76 -26.95
C ALA A 170 -11.22 6.88 -26.90
N PHE A 171 -10.79 8.13 -27.00
CA PHE A 171 -11.70 9.28 -27.02
C PHE A 171 -12.67 9.20 -28.20
N VAL A 172 -12.15 8.97 -29.41
CA VAL A 172 -12.96 8.91 -30.63
C VAL A 172 -13.95 7.75 -30.57
N GLN A 173 -13.51 6.54 -30.19
CA GLN A 173 -14.40 5.39 -30.05
C GLN A 173 -15.54 5.64 -29.05
N LEU A 174 -15.25 6.22 -27.89
CA LEU A 174 -16.28 6.53 -26.89
C LEU A 174 -17.23 7.63 -27.38
N TYR A 175 -16.75 8.61 -28.12
CA TYR A 175 -17.57 9.63 -28.75
C TYR A 175 -18.52 9.04 -29.80
N GLU A 176 -18.00 8.20 -30.70
CA GLU A 176 -18.78 7.50 -31.73
C GLU A 176 -19.88 6.60 -31.12
N ARG A 177 -19.63 6.03 -29.93
CA ARG A 177 -20.64 5.28 -29.14
C ARG A 177 -21.61 6.17 -28.38
N GLY A 178 -21.47 7.50 -28.42
CA GLY A 178 -22.31 8.45 -27.67
C GLY A 178 -22.08 8.41 -26.15
N LEU A 179 -20.92 7.89 -25.71
CA LEU A 179 -20.49 7.84 -24.31
C LEU A 179 -19.70 9.09 -23.90
N ILE A 180 -19.06 9.78 -24.83
CA ILE A 180 -18.45 11.11 -24.59
C ILE A 180 -19.41 12.18 -25.13
N TYR A 181 -19.63 13.23 -24.33
CA TYR A 181 -20.46 14.37 -24.71
C TYR A 181 -19.94 15.66 -24.06
N ARG A 182 -20.28 16.80 -24.67
CA ARG A 182 -20.07 18.12 -24.07
C ARG A 182 -21.32 18.52 -23.30
N GLY A 183 -21.15 18.94 -22.05
CA GLY A 183 -22.26 19.34 -21.17
C GLY A 183 -22.00 20.64 -20.44
N HIS A 184 -23.07 21.46 -20.33
CA HIS A 184 -23.07 22.67 -19.52
C HIS A 184 -23.56 22.31 -18.13
N ARG A 185 -22.66 22.23 -17.14
CA ARG A 185 -22.96 21.76 -15.78
C ARG A 185 -22.17 22.53 -14.73
N VAL A 186 -22.62 22.46 -13.47
CA VAL A 186 -21.83 22.87 -12.33
C VAL A 186 -20.77 21.78 -12.08
N ILE A 187 -19.52 22.20 -12.05
CA ILE A 187 -18.35 21.33 -11.87
C ILE A 187 -17.53 21.82 -10.68
N HIS A 188 -16.66 20.94 -10.14
CA HIS A 188 -15.64 21.35 -9.20
C HIS A 188 -14.54 22.12 -9.91
N TRP A 189 -14.26 23.32 -9.46
CA TRP A 189 -13.26 24.20 -10.05
C TRP A 189 -12.23 24.66 -9.03
N CYS A 190 -10.95 24.55 -9.35
CA CYS A 190 -9.89 25.11 -8.52
C CYS A 190 -9.54 26.53 -8.98
N PRO A 191 -9.82 27.59 -8.18
CA PRO A 191 -9.56 28.97 -8.59
C PRO A 191 -8.07 29.33 -8.65
N ARG A 192 -7.19 28.57 -7.94
CA ARG A 192 -5.75 28.72 -8.03
C ARG A 192 -5.14 28.03 -9.25
N CYS A 193 -5.54 26.77 -9.50
CA CYS A 193 -5.03 26.00 -10.65
C CYS A 193 -5.72 26.41 -11.96
N LEU A 194 -6.83 27.15 -11.89
CA LEU A 194 -7.66 27.61 -13.00
C LEU A 194 -8.12 26.45 -13.89
N THR A 195 -8.55 25.35 -13.28
CA THR A 195 -8.99 24.15 -13.98
C THR A 195 -10.09 23.42 -13.24
N SER A 196 -10.90 22.67 -13.99
CA SER A 196 -11.87 21.73 -13.44
C SER A 196 -11.22 20.54 -12.76
N LEU A 197 -11.94 19.94 -11.82
CA LEU A 197 -11.57 18.76 -11.08
C LEU A 197 -12.67 17.70 -11.25
N SER A 198 -12.31 16.42 -11.17
CA SER A 198 -13.26 15.31 -10.99
C SER A 198 -13.75 15.26 -9.52
N ASP A 199 -14.79 14.47 -9.26
CA ASP A 199 -15.33 14.33 -7.90
C ASP A 199 -14.28 13.82 -6.90
N GLU A 200 -13.42 12.89 -7.32
CA GLU A 200 -12.36 12.31 -6.51
C GLU A 200 -11.19 13.27 -6.26
N GLU A 201 -10.96 14.22 -7.17
CA GLU A 201 -9.89 15.23 -7.04
C GLU A 201 -10.26 16.39 -6.11
N ALA A 202 -11.55 16.54 -5.79
CA ALA A 202 -12.08 17.52 -4.85
C ALA A 202 -12.31 16.85 -3.49
N GLN A 203 -11.25 16.78 -2.67
CA GLN A 203 -11.24 16.03 -1.41
C GLN A 203 -12.02 16.77 -0.32
N HIS A 204 -12.79 16.01 0.48
CA HIS A 204 -13.50 16.56 1.63
C HIS A 204 -12.57 16.68 2.84
N GLU A 205 -12.58 17.85 3.47
CA GLU A 205 -11.93 18.11 4.75
C GLU A 205 -12.95 18.64 5.75
N GLU A 206 -12.95 18.11 6.96
CA GLU A 206 -13.80 18.57 8.04
C GLU A 206 -13.27 19.88 8.62
N GLU A 207 -14.06 20.94 8.52
CA GLU A 207 -13.69 22.25 9.04
C GLU A 207 -14.71 22.79 10.04
N THR A 208 -14.21 23.57 11.00
CA THR A 208 -15.07 24.38 11.88
C THR A 208 -15.29 25.74 11.25
N GLY A 209 -16.32 25.83 10.44
CA GLY A 209 -16.74 27.07 9.80
C GLY A 209 -17.84 27.79 10.57
N LYS A 210 -18.60 28.60 9.85
CA LYS A 210 -19.71 29.40 10.41
C LYS A 210 -20.98 29.19 9.59
N LEU A 211 -22.10 29.07 10.26
CA LEU A 211 -23.45 29.11 9.67
C LEU A 211 -24.03 30.49 9.91
N TYR A 212 -24.38 31.16 8.84
CA TYR A 212 -24.96 32.51 8.83
C TYR A 212 -26.44 32.41 8.62
N HIS A 213 -27.24 33.06 9.48
CA HIS A 213 -28.69 33.17 9.37
C HIS A 213 -29.04 34.55 8.82
N ILE A 214 -29.52 34.61 7.57
CA ILE A 214 -29.74 35.84 6.80
C ILE A 214 -31.25 36.04 6.64
N LEU A 215 -31.74 37.27 6.86
CA LEU A 215 -33.14 37.65 6.76
C LEU A 215 -33.44 38.19 5.37
N TYR A 216 -34.38 37.56 4.67
CA TYR A 216 -34.94 37.98 3.40
C TYR A 216 -36.32 38.59 3.63
N ARG A 217 -36.56 39.83 3.14
CA ARG A 217 -37.87 40.46 3.21
C ARG A 217 -38.80 39.85 2.18
N ILE A 218 -40.09 39.70 2.51
CA ILE A 218 -41.13 39.23 1.58
C ILE A 218 -41.73 40.44 0.85
N ALA A 219 -41.69 40.42 -0.46
CA ALA A 219 -42.25 41.49 -1.28
C ALA A 219 -43.76 41.64 -1.08
N GLY A 220 -44.22 42.89 -0.94
CA GLY A 220 -45.63 43.18 -0.72
C GLY A 220 -46.16 42.88 0.70
N ILE A 221 -45.35 42.34 1.58
CA ILE A 221 -45.74 42.15 2.99
C ILE A 221 -45.05 43.23 3.84
N PRO A 222 -45.78 44.05 4.61
CA PRO A 222 -45.14 45.02 5.49
C PRO A 222 -44.18 44.35 6.46
N SER A 223 -42.92 44.77 6.48
CA SER A 223 -41.92 44.28 7.44
C SER A 223 -41.63 45.34 8.51
N GLN A 224 -41.42 44.90 9.75
CA GLN A 224 -40.94 45.78 10.81
C GLN A 224 -39.47 46.18 10.52
N PRO A 225 -39.00 47.32 11.09
CA PRO A 225 -37.58 47.64 11.03
C PRO A 225 -36.75 46.51 11.65
N LEU A 226 -35.71 46.06 10.94
CA LEU A 226 -34.80 44.95 11.39
C LEU A 226 -33.88 45.37 12.52
N ARG A 227 -33.84 46.66 12.84
CA ARG A 227 -33.23 47.23 14.04
C ARG A 227 -34.18 48.24 14.67
N ASP A 228 -34.21 48.32 16.01
CA ASP A 228 -34.91 49.34 16.76
C ASP A 228 -34.22 50.73 16.66
N SER A 229 -34.82 51.76 17.21
CA SER A 229 -34.25 53.11 17.24
C SER A 229 -32.93 53.24 18.02
N LYS A 230 -32.55 52.21 18.76
CA LYS A 230 -31.31 52.11 19.52
C LYS A 230 -30.27 51.17 18.86
N GLY A 231 -30.61 50.63 17.69
CA GLY A 231 -29.77 49.72 16.93
C GLY A 231 -29.85 48.25 17.34
N ASN A 232 -30.70 47.85 18.28
CA ASN A 232 -30.85 46.45 18.71
C ASN A 232 -31.73 45.67 17.70
N LYS A 233 -31.47 44.36 17.57
CA LYS A 233 -32.27 43.48 16.74
C LYS A 233 -33.49 43.01 17.53
N PRO A 234 -34.74 43.12 17.00
CA PRO A 234 -35.93 42.63 17.67
C PRO A 234 -35.95 41.08 17.71
N GLU A 235 -36.53 40.51 18.77
CA GLU A 235 -36.68 39.06 18.94
C GLU A 235 -37.57 38.41 17.87
N THR A 236 -38.59 39.11 17.41
CA THR A 236 -39.52 38.67 16.35
C THR A 236 -39.65 39.71 15.28
N VAL A 237 -39.55 39.31 14.02
CA VAL A 237 -39.66 40.20 12.84
C VAL A 237 -40.71 39.65 11.90
N PHE A 238 -41.75 40.45 11.58
CA PHE A 238 -42.78 40.10 10.61
C PHE A 238 -42.32 40.45 9.19
N GLY A 239 -42.83 39.72 8.19
CA GLY A 239 -42.59 39.98 6.80
C GLY A 239 -41.16 39.62 6.31
N VAL A 240 -40.46 38.76 7.03
CA VAL A 240 -39.16 38.23 6.69
C VAL A 240 -39.11 36.73 6.87
N VAL A 241 -38.19 36.07 6.16
CA VAL A 241 -37.82 34.66 6.35
C VAL A 241 -36.33 34.57 6.56
N ALA A 242 -35.91 33.63 7.41
CA ALA A 242 -34.50 33.37 7.68
C ALA A 242 -33.98 32.26 6.77
N VAL A 243 -32.82 32.47 6.17
CA VAL A 243 -32.10 31.46 5.36
C VAL A 243 -30.75 31.18 6.02
N SER A 244 -30.40 29.91 6.16
CA SER A 244 -29.15 29.51 6.76
C SER A 244 -28.13 29.10 5.66
N THR A 245 -26.90 29.64 5.69
CA THR A 245 -25.87 29.33 4.70
C THR A 245 -24.47 29.37 5.33
N THR A 246 -23.59 28.51 4.84
CA THR A 246 -22.14 28.56 5.14
C THR A 246 -21.40 29.50 4.17
N ARG A 247 -22.06 29.91 3.07
CA ARG A 247 -21.48 30.69 1.96
C ARG A 247 -22.24 31.97 1.64
N PRO A 248 -22.19 32.98 2.53
CA PRO A 248 -22.94 34.24 2.32
C PRO A 248 -22.52 35.00 1.06
N GLU A 249 -21.28 34.81 0.57
CA GLU A 249 -20.81 35.44 -0.68
C GLU A 249 -21.57 34.98 -1.92
N THR A 250 -22.14 33.74 -1.90
CA THR A 250 -22.95 33.27 -3.03
C THR A 250 -24.38 33.79 -3.04
N MET A 251 -24.85 34.43 -1.95
CA MET A 251 -26.18 34.97 -1.81
C MET A 251 -26.58 35.88 -2.97
N LEU A 252 -25.66 36.70 -3.45
CA LEU A 252 -25.92 37.60 -4.57
C LEU A 252 -26.29 36.88 -5.89
N GLY A 253 -26.00 35.58 -5.98
CA GLY A 253 -26.41 34.73 -7.10
C GLY A 253 -27.74 34.01 -6.89
N ASP A 254 -28.48 34.26 -5.79
CA ASP A 254 -29.72 33.57 -5.51
C ASP A 254 -30.81 33.97 -6.50
N VAL A 255 -31.54 32.99 -6.99
CA VAL A 255 -32.61 33.16 -7.97
C VAL A 255 -33.97 32.72 -7.46
N ALA A 256 -34.00 31.98 -6.36
CA ALA A 256 -35.23 31.59 -5.67
C ALA A 256 -34.91 31.25 -4.22
N LEU A 257 -35.94 31.24 -3.38
CA LEU A 257 -35.97 30.51 -2.12
C LEU A 257 -36.80 29.26 -2.30
N ALA A 258 -36.36 28.12 -1.80
CA ALA A 258 -37.11 26.86 -1.86
C ALA A 258 -37.56 26.45 -0.46
N VAL A 259 -38.80 25.91 -0.36
CA VAL A 259 -39.40 25.34 0.83
C VAL A 259 -39.91 23.92 0.51
N HIS A 260 -40.01 23.06 1.48
CA HIS A 260 -40.65 21.78 1.28
C HIS A 260 -42.17 21.94 1.07
N PRO A 261 -42.81 21.27 0.09
CA PRO A 261 -44.21 21.44 -0.21
C PRO A 261 -45.16 21.14 0.97
N ASP A 262 -44.76 20.28 1.86
CA ASP A 262 -45.54 19.87 3.04
C ASP A 262 -45.16 20.62 4.33
N ASP A 263 -44.22 21.60 4.27
CA ASP A 263 -43.88 22.41 5.45
C ASP A 263 -44.94 23.47 5.72
N GLU A 264 -45.80 23.21 6.68
CA GLU A 264 -46.91 24.10 7.06
C GLU A 264 -46.43 25.50 7.50
N ARG A 265 -45.18 25.66 7.95
CA ARG A 265 -44.62 26.97 8.34
C ARG A 265 -44.54 27.95 7.17
N TYR A 266 -44.29 27.41 5.96
CA TYR A 266 -43.96 28.21 4.77
C TYR A 266 -44.91 27.97 3.60
N LYS A 267 -45.85 27.08 3.70
CA LYS A 267 -46.83 26.72 2.66
C LYS A 267 -47.60 27.93 2.10
N SER A 268 -47.95 28.89 2.98
CA SER A 268 -48.61 30.13 2.57
C SER A 268 -47.70 31.09 1.80
N LEU A 269 -46.39 30.92 1.85
CA LEU A 269 -45.44 31.78 1.16
C LEU A 269 -45.08 31.27 -0.25
N ILE A 270 -45.50 30.06 -0.61
CA ILE A 270 -45.25 29.50 -1.95
C ILE A 270 -45.94 30.36 -2.99
N GLY A 271 -45.19 30.80 -3.99
CA GLY A 271 -45.65 31.71 -5.03
C GLY A 271 -45.49 33.22 -4.72
N HIS A 272 -45.17 33.56 -3.46
CA HIS A 272 -44.72 34.91 -3.12
C HIS A 272 -43.30 35.18 -3.63
N ARG A 273 -42.84 36.40 -3.48
CA ARG A 273 -41.47 36.82 -3.82
C ARG A 273 -40.73 37.32 -2.59
N ALA A 274 -39.44 37.00 -2.49
CA ALA A 274 -38.53 37.54 -1.51
C ALA A 274 -37.61 38.57 -2.15
N ILE A 275 -37.17 39.55 -1.38
CA ILE A 275 -36.20 40.56 -1.85
C ILE A 275 -34.82 40.08 -1.48
N LEU A 276 -33.96 39.92 -2.49
CA LEU A 276 -32.56 39.53 -2.34
C LEU A 276 -31.82 40.59 -1.52
N PRO A 277 -31.21 40.25 -0.39
CA PRO A 277 -30.48 41.21 0.46
C PRO A 277 -29.40 41.96 -0.30
N LEU A 278 -29.07 43.15 0.13
CA LEU A 278 -28.13 44.10 -0.50
C LEU A 278 -28.52 44.54 -1.94
N THR A 279 -29.66 44.08 -2.43
CA THR A 279 -30.20 44.45 -3.77
C THR A 279 -31.67 44.78 -3.65
N ASN A 280 -32.29 45.19 -4.77
CA ASN A 280 -33.75 45.36 -4.87
C ASN A 280 -34.37 44.29 -5.79
N ILE A 281 -33.67 43.19 -6.03
CA ILE A 281 -34.11 42.10 -6.92
C ILE A 281 -35.13 41.23 -6.18
N GLU A 282 -36.26 41.00 -6.78
CA GLU A 282 -37.26 40.08 -6.28
C GLU A 282 -37.10 38.70 -6.87
N ILE A 283 -36.96 37.66 -6.00
CA ILE A 283 -36.84 36.25 -6.34
C ILE A 283 -38.06 35.45 -5.86
N PRO A 284 -38.52 34.44 -6.62
CA PRO A 284 -39.71 33.67 -6.21
C PRO A 284 -39.43 32.75 -5.03
N ILE A 285 -40.44 32.42 -4.24
CA ILE A 285 -40.47 31.35 -3.25
C ILE A 285 -41.14 30.16 -3.93
N ILE A 286 -40.40 29.07 -4.10
CA ILE A 286 -40.82 27.85 -4.81
C ILE A 286 -40.99 26.67 -3.85
N ALA A 287 -41.76 25.66 -4.25
CA ALA A 287 -41.84 24.38 -3.53
C ALA A 287 -40.96 23.35 -4.22
N ASP A 288 -40.11 22.66 -3.46
CA ASP A 288 -39.28 21.55 -3.96
C ASP A 288 -39.01 20.51 -2.86
N GLU A 289 -39.19 19.23 -3.17
CA GLU A 289 -38.98 18.09 -2.25
C GLU A 289 -37.50 17.92 -1.84
N TYR A 290 -36.58 18.60 -2.50
CA TYR A 290 -35.16 18.65 -2.15
C TYR A 290 -34.89 19.25 -0.77
N VAL A 291 -35.80 20.15 -0.31
CA VAL A 291 -35.62 20.88 0.95
C VAL A 291 -35.89 19.99 2.15
N ASP A 292 -34.91 19.90 3.07
CA ASP A 292 -35.11 19.27 4.37
C ASP A 292 -35.70 20.27 5.36
N PRO A 293 -36.95 20.05 5.81
CA PRO A 293 -37.64 20.97 6.74
C PRO A 293 -36.98 21.06 8.12
N GLU A 294 -36.21 20.08 8.51
CA GLU A 294 -35.55 20.00 9.83
C GLU A 294 -34.16 20.64 9.82
N PHE A 295 -33.59 20.88 8.66
CA PHE A 295 -32.25 21.48 8.54
C PHE A 295 -32.31 23.00 8.53
N GLY A 296 -31.55 23.66 9.42
CA GLY A 296 -31.46 25.12 9.52
C GLY A 296 -32.77 25.80 9.81
N SER A 297 -33.24 26.63 8.88
CA SER A 297 -34.56 27.29 8.98
C SER A 297 -35.70 26.52 8.27
N GLY A 298 -35.37 25.46 7.49
CA GLY A 298 -36.32 24.81 6.59
C GLY A 298 -36.55 25.58 5.27
N ILE A 299 -35.81 26.65 5.02
CA ILE A 299 -35.77 27.39 3.77
C ILE A 299 -34.36 27.37 3.20
N VAL A 300 -34.24 27.02 1.92
CA VAL A 300 -32.95 26.92 1.21
C VAL A 300 -32.91 28.02 0.13
N LYS A 301 -31.79 28.73 0.05
CA LYS A 301 -31.51 29.63 -1.08
C LYS A 301 -31.09 28.79 -2.29
N ILE A 302 -31.49 29.17 -3.48
CA ILE A 302 -31.15 28.46 -4.72
C ILE A 302 -30.23 29.32 -5.57
N THR A 303 -29.00 28.86 -5.72
CA THR A 303 -27.92 29.54 -6.47
C THR A 303 -27.36 28.62 -7.57
N PRO A 304 -28.05 28.40 -8.68
CA PRO A 304 -27.82 27.34 -9.62
C PRO A 304 -26.44 27.38 -10.34
N ALA A 305 -25.79 28.54 -10.42
CA ALA A 305 -24.47 28.66 -11.02
C ALA A 305 -23.31 28.29 -10.08
N HIS A 306 -23.55 28.16 -8.75
CA HIS A 306 -22.52 28.04 -7.72
C HIS A 306 -22.80 26.92 -6.71
N ASP A 307 -23.79 26.05 -6.96
CA ASP A 307 -24.08 24.85 -6.21
C ASP A 307 -24.65 23.76 -7.13
N ALA A 308 -24.15 22.52 -7.01
CA ALA A 308 -24.56 21.42 -7.88
C ALA A 308 -26.00 20.95 -7.64
N ASN A 309 -26.47 20.97 -6.39
CA ASN A 309 -27.84 20.60 -6.06
C ASN A 309 -28.82 21.69 -6.50
N ASP A 310 -28.45 22.95 -6.25
CA ASP A 310 -29.21 24.09 -6.69
C ASP A 310 -29.33 24.18 -8.23
N PHE A 311 -28.30 23.70 -8.95
CA PHE A 311 -28.31 23.58 -10.40
C PHE A 311 -29.42 22.63 -10.88
N GLU A 312 -29.61 21.48 -10.23
CA GLU A 312 -30.68 20.55 -10.59
C GLU A 312 -32.08 21.12 -10.25
N VAL A 313 -32.22 21.83 -9.11
CA VAL A 313 -33.45 22.57 -8.78
C VAL A 313 -33.70 23.65 -9.84
N GLY A 314 -32.65 24.42 -10.20
CA GLY A 314 -32.73 25.46 -11.24
C GLY A 314 -33.22 24.92 -12.59
N LYS A 315 -32.75 23.75 -13.01
CA LYS A 315 -33.23 23.06 -14.23
C LYS A 315 -34.71 22.67 -14.14
N ARG A 316 -35.12 22.04 -13.04
CA ARG A 316 -36.54 21.63 -12.83
C ARG A 316 -37.47 22.78 -12.91
N HIS A 317 -37.10 23.89 -12.28
CA HIS A 317 -37.95 25.11 -12.20
C HIS A 317 -37.64 26.14 -13.29
N LYS A 318 -36.73 25.85 -14.22
CA LYS A 318 -36.29 26.74 -15.34
C LYS A 318 -35.84 28.12 -14.84
N LEU A 319 -35.10 28.16 -13.74
CA LEU A 319 -34.59 29.40 -13.15
C LEU A 319 -33.35 29.92 -13.93
N PRO A 320 -33.10 31.24 -13.91
CA PRO A 320 -31.85 31.80 -14.44
C PRO A 320 -30.63 31.30 -13.64
N MET A 321 -29.45 31.35 -14.24
CA MET A 321 -28.21 30.84 -13.62
C MET A 321 -27.13 31.93 -13.62
N PRO A 322 -27.26 32.99 -12.84
CA PRO A 322 -26.33 34.13 -12.84
C PRO A 322 -24.96 33.73 -12.31
N VAL A 323 -23.92 34.01 -13.08
CA VAL A 323 -22.52 33.79 -12.68
C VAL A 323 -22.01 35.04 -11.98
N ILE A 324 -21.66 34.91 -10.70
CA ILE A 324 -21.19 36.00 -9.83
C ILE A 324 -19.72 35.87 -9.41
N MET A 325 -19.04 34.83 -9.84
CA MET A 325 -17.60 34.61 -9.56
C MET A 325 -16.85 34.28 -10.84
N ALA A 326 -15.70 34.93 -11.03
CA ALA A 326 -14.75 34.65 -12.10
C ALA A 326 -13.98 33.32 -11.87
N PRO A 327 -13.24 32.80 -12.87
CA PRO A 327 -12.46 31.60 -12.71
C PRO A 327 -11.40 31.63 -11.59
N ASP A 328 -10.87 32.80 -11.25
CA ASP A 328 -9.92 33.01 -10.18
C ASP A 328 -10.55 33.18 -8.78
N GLY A 329 -11.89 33.09 -8.70
CA GLY A 329 -12.64 33.25 -7.46
C GLY A 329 -12.93 34.69 -7.09
N THR A 330 -12.65 35.67 -7.95
CA THR A 330 -13.03 37.06 -7.73
C THR A 330 -14.50 37.32 -8.06
N MET A 331 -15.13 38.27 -7.39
CA MET A 331 -16.53 38.64 -7.63
C MET A 331 -16.68 39.39 -8.95
N VAL A 332 -17.71 39.03 -9.74
CA VAL A 332 -18.01 39.65 -11.04
C VAL A 332 -19.52 39.71 -11.29
N ASN A 333 -19.95 40.60 -12.17
CA ASN A 333 -21.23 40.49 -12.84
C ASN A 333 -20.98 39.82 -14.21
N GLY A 334 -21.02 38.47 -14.17
CA GLY A 334 -20.88 37.63 -15.35
C GLY A 334 -22.16 37.52 -16.16
N GLN A 335 -22.26 36.49 -16.98
CA GLN A 335 -23.45 36.23 -17.79
C GLN A 335 -24.70 36.05 -16.91
N ASP A 336 -25.81 36.60 -17.33
CA ASP A 336 -27.13 36.58 -16.65
C ASP A 336 -27.13 37.17 -15.22
N ALA A 337 -26.09 37.89 -14.83
CA ALA A 337 -25.97 38.42 -13.48
C ALA A 337 -26.76 39.74 -13.21
N ASP A 338 -27.30 40.38 -14.21
CA ASP A 338 -28.17 41.57 -14.09
C ASP A 338 -27.67 42.65 -13.09
N SER A 339 -26.35 42.88 -13.06
CA SER A 339 -25.71 43.81 -12.11
C SER A 339 -26.02 43.53 -10.63
N ARG A 340 -26.14 42.25 -10.24
CA ARG A 340 -26.47 41.79 -8.88
C ARG A 340 -25.34 42.05 -7.88
N VAL A 341 -24.10 41.99 -8.33
CA VAL A 341 -22.96 42.23 -7.47
C VAL A 341 -22.72 43.72 -7.35
N PRO A 342 -22.79 44.32 -6.14
CA PRO A 342 -22.46 45.71 -5.90
C PRO A 342 -21.07 46.08 -6.43
N ALA A 343 -20.90 47.30 -6.93
CA ALA A 343 -19.68 47.77 -7.60
C ALA A 343 -18.43 47.70 -6.70
N ASP A 344 -18.59 47.92 -5.39
CA ASP A 344 -17.53 47.86 -4.40
C ASP A 344 -17.03 46.44 -4.05
N LEU A 345 -17.78 45.40 -4.46
CA LEU A 345 -17.41 44.01 -4.32
C LEU A 345 -16.76 43.42 -5.59
N ILE A 346 -16.93 44.05 -6.75
CA ILE A 346 -16.35 43.57 -8.01
C ILE A 346 -14.84 43.55 -7.94
N GLY A 347 -14.23 42.41 -8.32
CA GLY A 347 -12.80 42.20 -8.32
C GLY A 347 -12.20 41.78 -6.98
N LEU A 348 -13.00 41.73 -5.88
CA LEU A 348 -12.55 41.21 -4.61
C LEU A 348 -12.50 39.69 -4.63
N ASP A 349 -11.54 39.11 -3.89
CA ASP A 349 -11.55 37.68 -3.59
C ASP A 349 -12.84 37.30 -2.84
N ARG A 350 -13.37 36.11 -3.13
CA ARG A 350 -14.62 35.60 -2.55
C ARG A 350 -14.67 35.63 -1.02
N PHE A 351 -13.57 35.41 -0.34
CA PHE A 351 -13.51 35.42 1.13
C PHE A 351 -13.50 36.85 1.65
N GLU A 352 -12.79 37.76 1.00
CA GLU A 352 -12.87 39.20 1.32
C GLU A 352 -14.27 39.75 1.08
N ALA A 353 -14.88 39.38 -0.05
CA ALA A 353 -16.27 39.73 -0.35
C ALA A 353 -17.23 39.16 0.70
N ARG A 354 -17.03 37.92 1.18
CA ARG A 354 -17.80 37.31 2.29
C ARG A 354 -17.77 38.20 3.53
N GLU A 355 -16.62 38.65 3.94
CA GLU A 355 -16.47 39.50 5.14
C GLU A 355 -17.23 40.82 4.96
N ARG A 356 -17.13 41.48 3.80
CA ARG A 356 -17.84 42.72 3.53
C ARG A 356 -19.35 42.53 3.45
N ILE A 357 -19.80 41.46 2.80
CA ILE A 357 -21.24 41.11 2.73
C ILE A 357 -21.80 40.89 4.12
N VAL A 358 -21.10 40.11 4.97
CA VAL A 358 -21.55 39.85 6.35
C VAL A 358 -21.62 41.14 7.15
N ALA A 359 -20.66 42.06 7.04
CA ALA A 359 -20.66 43.35 7.69
C ALA A 359 -21.87 44.22 7.24
N ALA A 360 -22.07 44.30 5.93
CA ALA A 360 -23.21 45.08 5.36
C ALA A 360 -24.56 44.51 5.77
N LEU A 361 -24.71 43.19 5.82
CA LEU A 361 -25.94 42.54 6.34
C LEU A 361 -26.15 42.82 7.81
N ASP A 362 -25.10 42.86 8.60
CA ASP A 362 -25.21 43.22 10.01
C ASP A 362 -25.60 44.67 10.22
N GLU A 363 -25.01 45.61 9.46
CA GLU A 363 -25.40 47.04 9.51
C GLU A 363 -26.90 47.26 9.17
N LEU A 364 -27.40 46.52 8.17
CA LEU A 364 -28.82 46.59 7.77
C LEU A 364 -29.75 45.80 8.70
N GLY A 365 -29.21 45.12 9.70
CA GLY A 365 -29.97 44.21 10.58
C GLY A 365 -30.46 42.92 9.90
N GLN A 366 -29.99 42.63 8.69
CA GLN A 366 -30.38 41.44 7.92
C GLN A 366 -29.54 40.18 8.32
N LEU A 367 -28.51 40.32 9.12
CA LEU A 367 -27.79 39.19 9.75
C LEU A 367 -28.42 38.88 11.10
N GLN A 368 -29.21 37.81 11.19
CA GLN A 368 -29.88 37.39 12.41
C GLN A 368 -28.92 36.82 13.45
N ALA A 369 -28.09 35.81 13.02
CA ALA A 369 -27.15 35.12 13.89
C ALA A 369 -25.98 34.57 13.08
N VAL A 370 -24.86 34.28 13.78
CA VAL A 370 -23.72 33.55 13.27
C VAL A 370 -23.37 32.47 14.29
N GLN A 371 -23.34 31.21 13.87
CA GLN A 371 -23.10 30.08 14.74
C GLN A 371 -21.88 29.28 14.24
N PRO A 372 -21.04 28.73 15.13
CA PRO A 372 -20.04 27.71 14.71
C PRO A 372 -20.73 26.51 14.08
N HIS A 373 -20.19 26.00 12.99
CA HIS A 373 -20.75 24.87 12.27
C HIS A 373 -19.64 23.96 11.71
N GLN A 374 -19.70 22.69 12.11
CA GLN A 374 -18.82 21.64 11.55
C GLN A 374 -19.41 21.20 10.21
N HIS A 375 -18.61 21.29 9.15
CA HIS A 375 -19.04 20.83 7.83
C HIS A 375 -17.83 20.42 6.98
N ALA A 376 -18.07 19.54 6.02
CA ALA A 376 -17.07 19.12 5.07
C ALA A 376 -16.92 20.15 3.95
N VAL A 377 -15.71 20.66 3.75
CA VAL A 377 -15.34 21.57 2.67
C VAL A 377 -14.51 20.82 1.64
N ARG A 378 -14.71 21.08 0.35
CA ARG A 378 -13.93 20.44 -0.71
C ARG A 378 -12.66 21.23 -1.00
N HIS A 379 -11.53 20.54 -0.97
CA HIS A 379 -10.20 21.06 -1.27
C HIS A 379 -9.62 20.43 -2.53
N CYS A 380 -8.83 21.21 -3.27
CA CYS A 380 -8.09 20.71 -4.42
C CYS A 380 -6.95 19.80 -3.96
N TYR A 381 -6.99 18.54 -4.33
CA TYR A 381 -6.00 17.51 -3.94
C TYR A 381 -4.54 17.86 -4.28
N ARG A 382 -4.28 18.91 -5.09
CA ARG A 382 -2.93 19.34 -5.52
C ARG A 382 -2.41 20.60 -4.87
N CYS A 383 -3.28 21.54 -4.56
CA CYS A 383 -2.85 22.85 -4.05
C CYS A 383 -3.55 23.25 -2.75
N ASP A 384 -4.43 22.39 -2.25
CA ASP A 384 -5.16 22.59 -1.00
C ASP A 384 -6.07 23.83 -0.96
N THR A 385 -6.37 24.40 -2.10
CA THR A 385 -7.27 25.54 -2.20
C THR A 385 -8.72 25.07 -2.16
N VAL A 386 -9.58 25.76 -1.41
CA VAL A 386 -11.02 25.51 -1.37
C VAL A 386 -11.59 25.57 -2.78
N VAL A 387 -12.29 24.50 -3.15
CA VAL A 387 -12.90 24.31 -4.48
C VAL A 387 -14.15 25.15 -4.63
N GLU A 388 -14.35 25.75 -5.81
CA GLU A 388 -15.58 26.45 -6.16
C GLU A 388 -16.47 25.63 -7.09
N PRO A 389 -17.74 25.36 -6.72
CA PRO A 389 -18.72 24.89 -7.67
C PRO A 389 -18.96 26.00 -8.73
N ARG A 390 -18.75 25.67 -10.00
CA ARG A 390 -18.83 26.62 -11.09
C ARG A 390 -19.56 26.05 -12.30
N LEU A 391 -20.48 26.82 -12.87
CA LEU A 391 -21.14 26.50 -14.14
C LEU A 391 -20.15 26.62 -15.29
N SER A 392 -19.96 25.57 -16.08
CA SER A 392 -18.99 25.52 -17.18
C SER A 392 -19.35 24.47 -18.22
N ASP A 393 -18.94 24.73 -19.47
CA ASP A 393 -18.97 23.74 -20.56
C ASP A 393 -17.76 22.85 -20.45
N GLN A 394 -17.98 21.53 -20.28
CA GLN A 394 -16.93 20.55 -20.10
C GLN A 394 -17.23 19.28 -20.93
N TRP A 395 -16.21 18.44 -21.12
CA TRP A 395 -16.34 17.13 -21.72
C TRP A 395 -16.52 16.07 -20.64
N PHE A 396 -17.50 15.19 -20.83
CA PHE A 396 -17.86 14.13 -19.87
C PHE A 396 -17.88 12.77 -20.53
N VAL A 397 -17.55 11.74 -19.73
CA VAL A 397 -17.80 10.32 -20.04
C VAL A 397 -19.02 9.85 -19.25
N LYS A 398 -19.99 9.22 -19.93
CA LYS A 398 -21.10 8.51 -19.29
C LYS A 398 -20.55 7.24 -18.63
N MET A 399 -20.50 7.22 -17.31
CA MET A 399 -19.84 6.16 -16.58
C MET A 399 -20.71 4.94 -16.32
N GLU A 400 -22.01 5.09 -16.13
CA GLU A 400 -22.92 3.99 -15.79
C GLU A 400 -22.82 2.78 -16.74
N PRO A 401 -22.82 2.94 -18.09
CA PRO A 401 -22.69 1.82 -19.01
C PRO A 401 -21.34 1.09 -18.90
N LEU A 402 -20.28 1.82 -18.54
CA LEU A 402 -18.92 1.28 -18.36
C LEU A 402 -18.77 0.58 -17.01
N ALA A 403 -19.45 1.07 -15.99
CA ALA A 403 -19.39 0.52 -14.62
C ALA A 403 -20.08 -0.85 -14.50
N LYS A 404 -21.14 -1.12 -15.24
CA LYS A 404 -21.92 -2.36 -15.15
C LYS A 404 -21.08 -3.65 -15.36
N PRO A 405 -20.28 -3.78 -16.44
CA PRO A 405 -19.43 -4.97 -16.62
C PRO A 405 -18.30 -5.03 -15.55
N ALA A 406 -17.74 -3.89 -15.13
CA ALA A 406 -16.72 -3.82 -14.09
C ALA A 406 -17.24 -4.31 -12.72
N LEU A 407 -18.46 -3.89 -12.35
CA LEU A 407 -19.15 -4.36 -11.14
C LEU A 407 -19.42 -5.87 -11.21
N LYS A 408 -19.90 -6.36 -12.35
CA LYS A 408 -20.17 -7.79 -12.56
C LYS A 408 -18.90 -8.63 -12.42
N ALA A 409 -17.76 -8.16 -12.92
CA ALA A 409 -16.51 -8.89 -12.91
C ALA A 409 -15.99 -9.16 -11.48
N VAL A 410 -16.16 -8.21 -10.57
CA VAL A 410 -15.79 -8.39 -9.17
C VAL A 410 -16.81 -9.27 -8.45
N ARG A 411 -18.11 -9.01 -8.60
CA ARG A 411 -19.17 -9.80 -7.95
C ARG A 411 -19.15 -11.30 -8.31
N ASN A 412 -18.84 -11.63 -9.56
CA ASN A 412 -18.82 -13.01 -10.03
C ASN A 412 -17.47 -13.73 -9.87
N GLY A 413 -16.46 -13.10 -9.27
CA GLY A 413 -15.14 -13.66 -9.03
C GLY A 413 -14.22 -13.71 -10.25
N THR A 414 -14.51 -13.00 -11.34
CA THR A 414 -13.57 -12.85 -12.47
C THR A 414 -12.35 -12.03 -12.03
N ILE A 415 -12.58 -11.01 -11.24
CA ILE A 415 -11.53 -10.20 -10.59
C ILE A 415 -11.70 -10.31 -9.07
N ARG A 416 -10.62 -10.59 -8.35
CA ARG A 416 -10.58 -10.53 -6.88
C ARG A 416 -9.89 -9.26 -6.41
N ILE A 417 -10.29 -8.73 -5.25
CA ILE A 417 -9.67 -7.58 -4.60
C ILE A 417 -9.13 -8.04 -3.24
N LEU A 418 -7.84 -7.87 -3.01
CA LEU A 418 -7.17 -8.21 -1.76
C LEU A 418 -6.69 -6.92 -1.07
N PRO A 419 -6.94 -6.77 0.25
CA PRO A 419 -7.77 -7.61 1.10
C PRO A 419 -9.27 -7.42 0.83
N GLU A 420 -10.07 -8.44 1.19
CA GLU A 420 -11.51 -8.56 0.93
C GLU A 420 -12.33 -7.30 1.31
N ARG A 421 -11.96 -6.61 2.39
CA ARG A 421 -12.68 -5.42 2.87
C ARG A 421 -12.87 -4.33 1.80
N TRP A 422 -12.00 -4.26 0.80
CA TRP A 422 -12.09 -3.26 -0.27
C TRP A 422 -13.10 -3.60 -1.36
N GLU A 423 -13.57 -4.85 -1.42
CA GLU A 423 -14.59 -5.25 -2.40
C GLU A 423 -15.91 -4.52 -2.17
N ALA A 424 -16.38 -4.45 -0.92
CA ALA A 424 -17.61 -3.72 -0.57
C ALA A 424 -17.49 -2.23 -0.89
N VAL A 425 -16.33 -1.63 -0.63
CA VAL A 425 -16.04 -0.22 -0.93
C VAL A 425 -16.06 0.04 -2.45
N TYR A 426 -15.44 -0.84 -3.23
CA TYR A 426 -15.45 -0.79 -4.70
C TYR A 426 -16.87 -0.90 -5.27
N VAL A 427 -17.66 -1.87 -4.78
CA VAL A 427 -19.04 -2.10 -5.21
C VAL A 427 -19.91 -0.87 -4.94
N ASN A 428 -19.88 -0.34 -3.71
CA ASN A 428 -20.66 0.84 -3.34
C ASN A 428 -20.32 2.07 -4.21
N TRP A 429 -19.04 2.29 -4.51
CA TRP A 429 -18.63 3.41 -5.34
C TRP A 429 -19.15 3.28 -6.77
N LEU A 430 -19.07 2.08 -7.39
CA LEU A 430 -19.55 1.85 -8.75
C LEU A 430 -21.08 1.93 -8.88
N GLU A 431 -21.82 1.55 -7.85
CA GLU A 431 -23.28 1.68 -7.83
C GLU A 431 -23.76 3.14 -7.80
N ASN A 432 -22.94 4.04 -7.26
CA ASN A 432 -23.24 5.46 -7.14
C ASN A 432 -22.41 6.35 -8.08
N ILE A 433 -21.79 5.75 -9.11
CA ILE A 433 -20.87 6.46 -9.98
C ILE A 433 -21.56 7.55 -10.79
N ARG A 434 -20.92 8.73 -10.87
CA ARG A 434 -21.36 9.87 -11.68
C ARG A 434 -20.56 9.95 -12.97
N ASP A 435 -21.07 10.75 -13.93
CA ASP A 435 -20.36 11.03 -15.16
C ASP A 435 -19.02 11.72 -14.88
N TRP A 436 -17.97 11.25 -15.52
CA TRP A 436 -16.61 11.70 -15.32
C TRP A 436 -16.29 12.93 -16.16
N ASN A 437 -15.98 14.06 -15.54
CA ASN A 437 -15.44 15.25 -16.21
C ASN A 437 -13.99 14.99 -16.64
N ILE A 438 -13.74 14.95 -17.94
CA ILE A 438 -12.43 14.60 -18.53
C ILE A 438 -11.65 15.77 -19.09
N SER A 439 -12.21 16.98 -19.16
CA SER A 439 -11.50 18.16 -19.67
C SER A 439 -10.77 18.93 -18.56
N ARG A 440 -9.58 19.43 -18.86
CA ARG A 440 -8.75 20.25 -17.97
C ARG A 440 -8.19 21.45 -18.74
N GLN A 441 -8.26 22.63 -18.13
CA GLN A 441 -7.79 23.90 -18.69
C GLN A 441 -6.30 24.10 -18.42
N LEU A 442 -5.50 23.10 -18.85
CA LEU A 442 -4.04 23.05 -18.66
C LEU A 442 -3.31 23.20 -20.00
N TRP A 443 -2.03 23.52 -19.94
CA TRP A 443 -1.16 23.51 -21.13
C TRP A 443 -0.41 22.19 -21.31
N TRP A 444 -0.22 21.45 -20.22
CA TRP A 444 0.49 20.17 -20.16
C TRP A 444 -0.48 18.99 -20.12
N GLY A 445 -0.47 18.17 -21.17
CA GLY A 445 -1.28 16.96 -21.27
C GLY A 445 -1.77 16.67 -22.68
N HIS A 446 -2.52 15.58 -22.85
CA HIS A 446 -3.14 15.16 -24.11
C HIS A 446 -4.22 16.14 -24.52
N ARG A 447 -4.01 16.90 -25.60
CA ARG A 447 -5.06 17.80 -26.10
C ARG A 447 -6.28 17.03 -26.57
N ILE A 448 -7.46 17.55 -26.25
CA ILE A 448 -8.73 16.96 -26.67
C ILE A 448 -8.78 16.91 -28.21
N PRO A 449 -9.06 15.72 -28.82
CA PRO A 449 -9.02 15.54 -30.27
C PRO A 449 -10.30 16.04 -30.96
N VAL A 450 -10.66 17.29 -30.68
CA VAL A 450 -11.85 17.95 -31.19
C VAL A 450 -11.46 19.25 -31.84
N TRP A 451 -12.02 19.54 -33.02
CA TRP A 451 -11.82 20.78 -33.77
C TRP A 451 -13.15 21.45 -34.01
N TYR A 452 -13.16 22.77 -33.96
CA TYR A 452 -14.32 23.62 -34.18
C TYR A 452 -14.13 24.43 -35.44
N CYS A 453 -15.15 24.43 -36.28
CA CYS A 453 -15.25 25.30 -37.44
C CYS A 453 -16.14 26.49 -37.07
N ASP A 454 -15.54 27.67 -36.85
CA ASP A 454 -16.30 28.85 -36.49
C ASP A 454 -17.14 29.41 -37.66
N ALA A 455 -16.82 29.04 -38.93
CA ALA A 455 -17.56 29.48 -40.10
C ALA A 455 -18.90 28.74 -40.30
N CYS A 456 -19.04 27.51 -39.89
CA CYS A 456 -20.27 26.70 -40.05
C CYS A 456 -20.75 26.00 -38.79
N ASN A 457 -20.17 26.32 -37.63
CA ASN A 457 -20.47 25.75 -36.33
C ASN A 457 -20.41 24.20 -36.27
N THR A 458 -19.52 23.61 -37.09
CA THR A 458 -19.32 22.17 -37.10
C THR A 458 -18.27 21.76 -36.04
N THR A 459 -18.58 20.76 -35.24
CA THR A 459 -17.63 20.09 -34.33
C THR A 459 -17.10 18.84 -35.03
N ILE A 460 -15.77 18.69 -35.11
CA ILE A 460 -15.09 17.57 -35.74
C ILE A 460 -14.30 16.81 -34.69
N VAL A 461 -14.56 15.54 -34.53
CA VAL A 461 -13.81 14.62 -33.66
C VAL A 461 -12.97 13.70 -34.53
N SER A 462 -11.64 13.67 -34.33
CA SER A 462 -10.76 12.99 -35.29
C SER A 462 -9.61 12.25 -34.61
N ARG A 463 -9.23 11.11 -35.19
CA ARG A 463 -8.06 10.31 -34.87
C ARG A 463 -6.73 10.98 -35.32
N THR A 464 -6.81 11.90 -36.29
CA THR A 464 -5.68 12.63 -36.84
C THR A 464 -5.90 14.14 -36.74
N ASP A 465 -4.84 14.92 -36.88
CA ASP A 465 -4.97 16.37 -36.85
C ASP A 465 -5.75 16.88 -38.08
N VAL A 466 -6.60 17.86 -37.84
CA VAL A 466 -7.48 18.45 -38.84
C VAL A 466 -7.06 19.90 -39.08
N SER A 467 -6.79 20.26 -40.33
CA SER A 467 -6.39 21.61 -40.72
C SER A 467 -7.52 22.44 -41.33
N ALA A 468 -8.52 21.78 -41.92
CA ALA A 468 -9.64 22.43 -42.59
C ALA A 468 -10.95 21.64 -42.32
N CYS A 469 -12.06 22.37 -42.28
CA CYS A 469 -13.40 21.81 -42.13
C CYS A 469 -13.79 20.99 -43.36
N ASP A 470 -14.19 19.74 -43.16
CA ASP A 470 -14.68 18.81 -44.20
C ASP A 470 -16.00 19.29 -44.85
N ARG A 471 -16.78 20.13 -44.17
CA ARG A 471 -18.07 20.60 -44.62
C ARG A 471 -17.98 21.88 -45.42
N CYS A 472 -17.10 22.84 -45.07
CA CYS A 472 -17.04 24.15 -45.70
C CYS A 472 -15.64 24.61 -46.15
N GLY A 473 -14.58 23.81 -45.90
CA GLY A 473 -13.20 24.11 -46.27
C GLY A 473 -12.51 25.18 -45.42
N ALA A 474 -13.20 25.83 -44.48
CA ALA A 474 -12.62 26.85 -43.62
C ALA A 474 -11.58 26.26 -42.62
N ALA A 475 -10.64 27.11 -42.18
CA ALA A 475 -9.72 26.73 -41.11
C ALA A 475 -10.47 26.36 -39.81
N VAL A 476 -9.93 25.39 -39.08
CA VAL A 476 -10.50 24.95 -37.83
C VAL A 476 -9.53 25.20 -36.68
N ARG A 477 -10.05 25.36 -35.45
CA ARG A 477 -9.25 25.46 -34.25
C ARG A 477 -9.46 24.21 -33.39
N GLN A 478 -8.38 23.66 -32.88
CA GLN A 478 -8.45 22.53 -31.92
C GLN A 478 -8.93 23.05 -30.56
N ASP A 479 -9.66 22.22 -29.83
CA ASP A 479 -9.99 22.44 -28.41
C ASP A 479 -8.73 22.76 -27.60
N ASP A 480 -8.78 23.79 -26.74
CA ASP A 480 -7.63 24.26 -25.98
C ASP A 480 -7.39 23.42 -24.71
N ASP A 481 -8.41 22.70 -24.27
CA ASP A 481 -8.35 21.85 -23.10
C ASP A 481 -7.54 20.58 -23.36
N VAL A 482 -6.99 20.03 -22.30
CA VAL A 482 -6.35 18.71 -22.30
C VAL A 482 -7.22 17.71 -21.54
N LEU A 483 -6.98 16.41 -21.77
CA LEU A 483 -7.65 15.35 -21.07
C LEU A 483 -7.11 15.22 -19.63
N ASP A 484 -7.98 14.78 -18.73
CA ASP A 484 -7.60 14.32 -17.39
C ASP A 484 -6.47 13.28 -17.47
N THR A 485 -5.48 13.37 -16.58
CA THR A 485 -4.37 12.40 -16.47
C THR A 485 -4.88 10.96 -16.44
N TRP A 486 -5.94 10.70 -15.71
CA TRP A 486 -6.52 9.36 -15.59
C TRP A 486 -7.11 8.82 -16.90
N PHE A 487 -7.42 9.69 -17.87
CA PHE A 487 -7.88 9.27 -19.20
C PHE A 487 -6.76 8.66 -20.07
N SER A 488 -5.51 8.89 -19.77
CA SER A 488 -4.40 8.17 -20.37
C SER A 488 -4.02 6.93 -19.57
N SER A 489 -3.91 7.05 -18.25
CA SER A 489 -3.43 5.98 -17.40
C SER A 489 -4.41 4.81 -17.25
N TRP A 490 -5.72 4.98 -17.44
CA TRP A 490 -6.69 3.86 -17.45
C TRP A 490 -6.49 2.90 -18.63
N LEU A 491 -5.82 3.35 -19.70
CA LEU A 491 -5.48 2.53 -20.88
C LEU A 491 -4.17 1.76 -20.69
N PHE A 492 -3.42 2.03 -19.62
CA PHE A 492 -2.05 1.55 -19.46
C PHE A 492 -1.90 0.05 -19.66
N PRO A 493 -2.79 -0.84 -19.16
CA PRO A 493 -2.69 -2.29 -19.37
C PRO A 493 -2.83 -2.74 -20.83
N ILE A 494 -3.44 -1.95 -21.69
CA ILE A 494 -3.65 -2.28 -23.12
C ILE A 494 -2.74 -1.45 -24.04
N SER A 495 -2.61 -0.15 -23.77
CA SER A 495 -1.83 0.75 -24.63
C SER A 495 -0.33 0.43 -24.61
N THR A 496 0.21 0.00 -23.47
CA THR A 496 1.61 -0.43 -23.33
C THR A 496 1.93 -1.75 -24.04
N LEU A 497 0.89 -2.54 -24.34
CA LEU A 497 0.99 -3.80 -25.07
C LEU A 497 0.67 -3.66 -26.58
N GLY A 498 0.42 -2.42 -27.03
CA GLY A 498 0.30 -2.11 -28.46
C GLY A 498 -1.11 -1.73 -28.95
N TRP A 499 -2.15 -1.78 -28.07
CA TRP A 499 -3.48 -1.28 -28.45
C TRP A 499 -3.39 0.18 -28.96
N PRO A 500 -4.07 0.60 -30.03
CA PRO A 500 -5.28 -0.01 -30.63
C PRO A 500 -5.04 -1.13 -31.65
N ASP A 501 -3.80 -1.52 -31.94
CA ASP A 501 -3.54 -2.69 -32.76
C ASP A 501 -3.85 -3.96 -31.97
N LYS A 502 -5.00 -4.59 -32.27
CA LYS A 502 -5.45 -5.81 -31.57
C LYS A 502 -4.65 -7.05 -31.94
N ASP A 503 -3.89 -7.02 -33.03
CA ASP A 503 -3.05 -8.10 -33.50
C ASP A 503 -1.59 -7.95 -33.03
N SER A 504 -1.30 -6.92 -32.20
CA SER A 504 0.01 -6.74 -31.59
C SER A 504 0.46 -8.01 -30.86
N ALA A 505 1.64 -8.52 -31.19
CA ALA A 505 2.20 -9.73 -30.58
C ALA A 505 2.25 -9.66 -29.06
N SER A 506 2.62 -8.49 -28.50
CA SER A 506 2.65 -8.28 -27.06
C SER A 506 1.26 -8.27 -26.43
N LEU A 507 0.26 -7.69 -27.11
CA LEU A 507 -1.11 -7.71 -26.62
C LEU A 507 -1.69 -9.13 -26.61
N VAL A 508 -1.44 -9.91 -27.65
CA VAL A 508 -1.84 -11.32 -27.73
C VAL A 508 -1.14 -12.14 -26.64
N ALA A 509 0.17 -11.93 -26.45
CA ALA A 509 0.98 -12.70 -25.50
C ALA A 509 0.63 -12.43 -24.03
N PHE A 510 0.36 -11.16 -23.64
CA PHE A 510 0.37 -10.73 -22.25
C PHE A 510 -0.93 -10.10 -21.74
N TYR A 511 -1.97 -9.95 -22.59
CA TYR A 511 -3.28 -9.49 -22.14
C TYR A 511 -4.30 -10.64 -22.13
N PRO A 512 -5.16 -10.78 -21.11
CA PRO A 512 -5.21 -10.06 -19.84
C PRO A 512 -3.93 -10.21 -19.03
N THR A 513 -3.58 -9.17 -18.25
CA THR A 513 -2.50 -9.24 -17.27
C THR A 513 -2.95 -10.04 -16.04
N ASP A 514 -2.08 -10.34 -15.10
CA ASP A 514 -2.41 -11.24 -13.98
C ASP A 514 -2.71 -10.45 -12.70
N ASP A 515 -1.72 -9.81 -12.13
CA ASP A 515 -1.86 -9.11 -10.86
C ASP A 515 -1.62 -7.59 -11.03
N LEU A 516 -2.43 -6.79 -10.38
CA LEU A 516 -2.22 -5.36 -10.20
C LEU A 516 -1.95 -5.06 -8.73
N VAL A 517 -0.79 -4.50 -8.43
CA VAL A 517 -0.40 -4.12 -7.07
C VAL A 517 -0.38 -2.60 -6.96
N THR A 518 -1.15 -2.04 -6.04
CA THR A 518 -1.21 -0.59 -5.86
C THR A 518 -1.69 -0.19 -4.46
N ALA A 519 -1.62 1.12 -4.15
CA ALA A 519 -2.20 1.67 -2.93
C ALA A 519 -3.73 1.78 -3.04
N SER A 520 -4.42 1.58 -1.92
CA SER A 520 -5.89 1.66 -1.87
C SER A 520 -6.47 3.02 -2.25
N GLU A 521 -5.71 4.10 -2.07
CA GLU A 521 -6.11 5.47 -2.37
C GLU A 521 -6.36 5.74 -3.88
N ILE A 522 -5.81 4.90 -4.77
CA ILE A 522 -6.07 5.02 -6.21
C ILE A 522 -7.00 3.92 -6.77
N LEU A 523 -7.75 3.25 -5.89
CA LEU A 523 -8.75 2.26 -6.27
C LEU A 523 -9.78 2.84 -7.24
N PHE A 524 -10.30 4.03 -6.96
CA PHE A 524 -11.32 4.70 -7.78
C PHE A 524 -10.73 5.46 -8.96
N PHE A 525 -9.59 6.11 -8.73
CA PHE A 525 -8.92 6.89 -9.78
C PHE A 525 -8.39 6.04 -10.93
N TRP A 526 -7.82 4.88 -10.61
CA TRP A 526 -7.06 4.09 -11.57
C TRP A 526 -7.60 2.67 -11.77
N VAL A 527 -7.71 1.90 -10.68
CA VAL A 527 -8.06 0.47 -10.75
C VAL A 527 -9.43 0.27 -11.39
N SER A 528 -10.47 0.93 -10.88
CA SER A 528 -11.84 0.83 -11.39
C SER A 528 -11.93 1.28 -12.85
N ARG A 529 -11.23 2.37 -13.19
CA ARG A 529 -11.20 2.90 -14.56
C ARG A 529 -10.48 1.97 -15.53
N MET A 530 -9.38 1.32 -15.13
CA MET A 530 -8.72 0.28 -15.94
C MET A 530 -9.66 -0.90 -16.20
N ILE A 531 -10.42 -1.35 -15.21
CA ILE A 531 -11.38 -2.44 -15.37
C ILE A 531 -12.45 -2.05 -16.39
N MET A 532 -12.97 -0.82 -16.30
CA MET A 532 -13.92 -0.30 -17.29
C MET A 532 -13.32 -0.22 -18.70
N ALA A 533 -12.07 0.25 -18.84
CA ALA A 533 -11.37 0.32 -20.11
C ALA A 533 -11.16 -1.07 -20.73
N GLY A 534 -10.76 -2.06 -19.91
CA GLY A 534 -10.60 -3.44 -20.37
C GLY A 534 -11.88 -3.99 -21.02
N TYR A 535 -13.01 -3.84 -20.35
CA TYR A 535 -14.29 -4.26 -20.92
C TYR A 535 -14.76 -3.37 -22.08
N ALA A 536 -14.46 -2.08 -22.06
CA ALA A 536 -14.89 -1.16 -23.12
C ALA A 536 -14.16 -1.36 -24.45
N PHE A 537 -12.87 -1.72 -24.41
CA PHE A 537 -12.02 -1.77 -25.60
C PHE A 537 -11.57 -3.19 -26.00
N MET A 538 -11.50 -4.11 -25.01
CA MET A 538 -11.03 -5.49 -25.20
C MET A 538 -12.07 -6.54 -24.90
N ASP A 539 -13.23 -6.18 -24.35
CA ASP A 539 -14.30 -7.10 -23.88
C ASP A 539 -13.78 -8.18 -22.89
N ALA A 540 -12.75 -7.85 -22.15
CA ALA A 540 -12.07 -8.74 -21.21
C ALA A 540 -11.56 -7.96 -19.99
N PRO A 541 -11.38 -8.63 -18.83
CA PRO A 541 -10.78 -7.99 -17.65
C PRO A 541 -9.33 -7.57 -17.96
N PRO A 542 -8.83 -6.45 -17.43
CA PRO A 542 -7.44 -6.08 -17.64
C PRO A 542 -6.46 -6.88 -16.77
N PHE A 543 -6.94 -7.45 -15.65
CA PHE A 543 -6.19 -8.29 -14.70
C PHE A 543 -7.16 -9.15 -13.88
N HIS A 544 -6.63 -10.18 -13.20
CA HIS A 544 -7.42 -11.11 -12.39
C HIS A 544 -7.36 -10.83 -10.90
N THR A 545 -6.28 -10.23 -10.42
CA THR A 545 -6.08 -9.87 -9.01
C THR A 545 -5.77 -8.38 -8.87
N VAL A 546 -6.40 -7.73 -7.91
CA VAL A 546 -6.02 -6.41 -7.40
C VAL A 546 -5.51 -6.57 -5.97
N TYR A 547 -4.21 -6.34 -5.76
CA TYR A 547 -3.60 -6.36 -4.44
C TYR A 547 -3.38 -4.93 -3.93
N LEU A 548 -4.14 -4.54 -2.92
CA LEU A 548 -4.08 -3.22 -2.31
C LEU A 548 -3.20 -3.28 -1.05
N HIS A 549 -1.98 -2.78 -1.17
CA HIS A 549 -1.07 -2.70 -0.03
C HIS A 549 -1.43 -1.53 0.90
N GLY A 550 -0.94 -1.59 2.15
CA GLY A 550 -1.07 -0.51 3.11
C GLY A 550 -0.18 0.71 2.79
N THR A 551 -0.30 1.72 3.61
CA THR A 551 0.47 2.97 3.49
C THR A 551 1.71 2.93 4.39
N VAL A 552 2.80 3.58 3.97
CA VAL A 552 3.96 3.79 4.85
C VAL A 552 3.67 4.99 5.75
N ARG A 553 3.77 4.75 7.07
CA ARG A 553 3.52 5.77 8.11
C ARG A 553 4.70 5.92 9.04
N ASP A 554 4.81 7.07 9.66
CA ASP A 554 5.77 7.31 10.73
C ASP A 554 5.30 6.73 12.08
N THR A 555 6.13 6.88 13.11
CA THR A 555 5.84 6.39 14.47
C THR A 555 4.65 7.07 15.15
N GLN A 556 4.12 8.16 14.58
CA GLN A 556 2.93 8.86 15.02
C GLN A 556 1.69 8.51 14.21
N HIS A 557 1.76 7.46 13.38
CA HIS A 557 0.72 7.02 12.45
C HIS A 557 0.38 8.02 11.35
N VAL A 558 1.22 9.04 11.10
CA VAL A 558 1.03 9.99 10.01
C VAL A 558 1.59 9.40 8.72
N LYS A 559 0.85 9.52 7.61
CA LYS A 559 1.31 9.08 6.29
C LYS A 559 2.61 9.80 5.93
N MET A 560 3.62 9.04 5.51
CA MET A 560 4.87 9.64 5.06
C MET A 560 4.69 10.40 3.75
N SER A 561 5.14 11.65 3.75
CA SER A 561 5.17 12.48 2.54
C SER A 561 6.35 13.45 2.58
N LYS A 562 6.81 13.86 1.39
CA LYS A 562 7.90 14.86 1.27
C LYS A 562 7.47 16.24 1.76
N SER A 563 6.20 16.58 1.58
CA SER A 563 5.65 17.88 2.01
C SER A 563 5.61 18.04 3.53
N LEU A 564 5.45 16.96 4.28
CA LEU A 564 5.46 16.95 5.75
C LEU A 564 6.88 16.79 6.32
N GLY A 565 7.89 16.51 5.49
CA GLY A 565 9.26 16.31 5.94
C GLY A 565 9.51 15.02 6.75
N ASN A 566 8.52 14.12 6.82
CA ASN A 566 8.60 12.81 7.49
C ASN A 566 8.87 11.65 6.51
N GLY A 567 9.23 11.95 5.25
CA GLY A 567 9.51 10.95 4.23
C GLY A 567 10.93 10.38 4.31
N ILE A 568 11.07 9.08 4.01
CA ILE A 568 12.36 8.40 3.89
C ILE A 568 12.66 8.23 2.39
N ASP A 569 13.88 8.61 1.95
CA ASP A 569 14.34 8.32 0.58
C ASP A 569 14.83 6.86 0.52
N PRO A 570 14.29 6.03 -0.40
CA PRO A 570 14.77 4.65 -0.58
C PRO A 570 16.26 4.55 -0.86
N LEU A 571 16.85 5.52 -1.58
CA LEU A 571 18.28 5.51 -1.90
C LEU A 571 19.17 5.70 -0.67
N ASP A 572 18.74 6.51 0.30
CA ASP A 572 19.48 6.66 1.56
C ASP A 572 19.53 5.33 2.32
N VAL A 573 18.43 4.57 2.28
CA VAL A 573 18.36 3.24 2.89
C VAL A 573 19.24 2.25 2.14
N VAL A 574 19.15 2.21 0.81
CA VAL A 574 19.99 1.32 -0.02
C VAL A 574 21.47 1.61 0.19
N THR A 575 21.85 2.89 0.20
CA THR A 575 23.24 3.31 0.40
C THR A 575 23.79 2.87 1.76
N LYS A 576 22.97 2.91 2.82
CA LYS A 576 23.40 2.65 4.19
C LYS A 576 23.29 1.18 4.60
N TYR A 577 22.25 0.49 4.12
CA TYR A 577 21.90 -0.87 4.59
C TYR A 577 21.87 -1.93 3.46
N GLY A 578 21.86 -1.52 2.20
CA GLY A 578 21.69 -2.38 1.03
C GLY A 578 20.23 -2.53 0.61
N ALA A 579 20.01 -2.87 -0.66
CA ALA A 579 18.70 -3.10 -1.22
C ALA A 579 18.01 -4.32 -0.59
N ASP A 580 18.74 -5.40 -0.32
CA ASP A 580 18.19 -6.60 0.33
C ASP A 580 17.63 -6.30 1.73
N ALA A 581 18.29 -5.43 2.51
CA ALA A 581 17.81 -5.05 3.84
C ALA A 581 16.53 -4.20 3.76
N LEU A 582 16.44 -3.28 2.79
CA LEU A 582 15.22 -2.52 2.51
C LEU A 582 14.06 -3.46 2.16
N ARG A 583 14.29 -4.35 1.17
CA ARG A 583 13.29 -5.27 0.63
C ARG A 583 12.76 -6.22 1.71
N TYR A 584 13.67 -6.82 2.48
CA TYR A 584 13.28 -7.69 3.59
C TYR A 584 12.45 -6.96 4.64
N THR A 585 12.89 -5.75 5.05
CA THR A 585 12.17 -4.94 6.05
C THR A 585 10.75 -4.62 5.59
N VAL A 586 10.59 -4.22 4.32
CA VAL A 586 9.30 -3.89 3.74
C VAL A 586 8.37 -5.12 3.73
N ILE A 587 8.86 -6.26 3.23
CA ILE A 587 8.03 -7.46 3.08
C ILE A 587 7.70 -8.08 4.43
N SER A 588 8.66 -8.20 5.35
CA SER A 588 8.44 -8.81 6.66
C SER A 588 7.60 -7.94 7.60
N GLY A 589 7.65 -6.62 7.43
CA GLY A 589 6.89 -5.66 8.25
C GLY A 589 5.45 -5.42 7.83
N MET A 590 5.01 -6.00 6.70
CA MET A 590 3.74 -5.70 6.07
C MET A 590 2.77 -6.89 6.14
N GLY A 591 1.72 -6.80 6.95
CA GLY A 591 0.56 -7.69 6.79
C GLY A 591 -0.25 -7.35 5.53
N THR A 592 -1.07 -8.27 5.02
CA THR A 592 -1.89 -8.05 3.83
C THR A 592 -2.79 -6.82 3.98
N GLY A 593 -2.48 -5.76 3.25
CA GLY A 593 -3.19 -4.47 3.30
C GLY A 593 -3.05 -3.71 4.62
N ALA A 594 -2.10 -4.07 5.49
CA ALA A 594 -1.78 -3.33 6.70
C ALA A 594 -0.73 -2.24 6.43
N ASP A 595 -0.78 -1.17 7.20
CA ASP A 595 0.20 -0.09 7.09
C ASP A 595 1.57 -0.53 7.59
N LEU A 596 2.62 -0.04 6.94
CA LEU A 596 4.02 -0.25 7.33
C LEU A 596 4.49 0.94 8.17
N MET A 597 4.91 0.65 9.41
CA MET A 597 5.42 1.66 10.34
C MET A 597 6.94 1.74 10.24
N LEU A 598 7.49 2.91 9.91
CA LEU A 598 8.93 3.18 9.88
C LEU A 598 9.25 4.45 10.70
N ASP A 599 10.44 4.52 11.27
CA ASP A 599 10.92 5.69 11.99
C ASP A 599 11.83 6.53 11.09
N PRO A 600 11.40 7.71 10.60
CA PRO A 600 12.21 8.55 9.74
C PRO A 600 13.43 9.16 10.47
N ASN A 601 13.39 9.22 11.81
CA ASN A 601 14.46 9.78 12.62
C ASN A 601 15.46 8.70 13.10
N ASP A 602 15.07 7.42 13.04
CA ASP A 602 15.92 6.28 13.42
C ASP A 602 15.81 5.17 12.36
N LEU A 603 16.55 5.35 11.26
CA LEU A 603 16.66 4.35 10.19
C LEU A 603 17.29 3.05 10.68
N GLU A 604 18.18 3.13 11.68
CA GLU A 604 18.81 1.94 12.27
C GLU A 604 17.76 1.02 12.89
N ARG A 605 16.86 1.57 13.70
CA ARG A 605 15.76 0.81 14.32
C ARG A 605 14.89 0.14 13.27
N SER A 606 14.61 0.84 12.18
CA SER A 606 13.72 0.35 11.11
C SER A 606 14.37 -0.73 10.25
N PHE A 607 15.64 -0.59 9.86
CA PHE A 607 16.28 -1.44 8.84
C PHE A 607 17.34 -2.42 9.38
N ALA A 608 17.74 -2.30 10.67
CA ALA A 608 18.66 -3.26 11.29
C ALA A 608 18.19 -4.71 11.25
N PRO A 609 16.89 -5.05 11.39
CA PRO A 609 16.44 -6.44 11.26
C PRO A 609 16.82 -7.08 9.92
N GLY A 610 16.60 -6.37 8.80
CA GLY A 610 16.95 -6.84 7.46
C GLY A 610 18.46 -6.96 7.28
N ARG A 611 19.24 -5.96 7.69
CA ARG A 611 20.71 -6.01 7.65
C ARG A 611 21.26 -7.16 8.51
N ASN A 612 20.73 -7.36 9.72
CA ASN A 612 21.20 -8.44 10.60
C ASN A 612 20.88 -9.81 10.03
N PHE A 613 19.75 -9.96 9.34
CA PHE A 613 19.43 -11.20 8.65
C PHE A 613 20.36 -11.43 7.46
N ALA A 614 20.65 -10.42 6.66
CA ALA A 614 21.67 -10.51 5.60
C ALA A 614 23.04 -10.92 6.16
N THR A 615 23.46 -10.31 7.27
CA THR A 615 24.71 -10.66 7.96
C THR A 615 24.71 -12.14 8.43
N LYS A 616 23.61 -12.62 8.98
CA LYS A 616 23.48 -14.03 9.40
C LYS A 616 23.58 -14.97 8.20
N LEU A 617 22.85 -14.66 7.12
CA LEU A 617 22.87 -15.45 5.88
C LEU A 617 24.29 -15.51 5.27
N TRP A 618 24.99 -14.37 5.24
CA TRP A 618 26.37 -14.29 4.80
C TRP A 618 27.30 -15.18 5.62
N ASN A 619 27.17 -15.15 6.94
CA ASN A 619 28.02 -15.98 7.84
C ASN A 619 27.74 -17.48 7.67
N ILE A 620 26.50 -17.89 7.39
CA ILE A 620 26.16 -19.28 7.06
C ILE A 620 26.85 -19.67 5.77
N GLY A 621 26.72 -18.87 4.72
CA GLY A 621 27.37 -19.10 3.41
C GLY A 621 28.90 -19.20 3.52
N ARG A 622 29.54 -18.27 4.26
CA ARG A 622 30.99 -18.32 4.51
C ARG A 622 31.38 -19.61 5.22
N PHE A 623 30.65 -19.98 6.28
CA PHE A 623 30.95 -21.23 6.98
C PHE A 623 30.84 -22.44 6.05
N LEU A 624 29.77 -22.51 5.26
CA LEU A 624 29.55 -23.58 4.30
C LEU A 624 30.72 -23.65 3.31
N LEU A 625 31.00 -22.56 2.64
CA LEU A 625 32.05 -22.51 1.61
C LEU A 625 33.45 -22.81 2.17
N THR A 626 33.75 -22.37 3.39
CA THR A 626 35.04 -22.66 4.05
C THR A 626 35.16 -24.14 4.39
N ASN A 627 34.10 -24.82 4.78
CA ASN A 627 34.14 -26.21 5.28
C ASN A 627 33.82 -27.23 4.18
N VAL A 628 32.87 -26.92 3.31
CA VAL A 628 32.51 -27.80 2.18
C VAL A 628 33.56 -27.74 1.08
N GLY A 629 34.26 -26.63 0.91
CA GLY A 629 35.25 -26.40 -0.15
C GLY A 629 34.62 -26.18 -1.51
N THR A 630 35.44 -26.22 -2.56
CA THR A 630 35.02 -25.89 -3.93
C THR A 630 34.86 -27.12 -4.83
N SER A 631 35.20 -28.31 -4.33
CA SER A 631 34.99 -29.54 -5.08
C SER A 631 33.48 -29.85 -5.18
N PRO A 632 33.00 -30.28 -6.35
CA PRO A 632 31.61 -30.69 -6.50
C PRO A 632 31.22 -31.73 -5.42
N VAL A 633 30.04 -31.56 -4.87
CA VAL A 633 29.43 -32.50 -3.93
C VAL A 633 28.56 -33.49 -4.70
N LYS A 634 28.20 -34.62 -4.11
CA LYS A 634 27.20 -35.55 -4.67
C LYS A 634 25.82 -34.89 -4.65
N SER A 635 24.96 -35.25 -5.59
CA SER A 635 23.54 -34.96 -5.49
C SER A 635 22.94 -35.71 -4.30
N VAL A 636 21.94 -35.11 -3.63
CA VAL A 636 21.20 -35.81 -2.56
C VAL A 636 20.46 -37.03 -3.10
N ASP A 637 20.02 -37.00 -4.37
CA ASP A 637 19.35 -38.13 -5.03
C ASP A 637 20.26 -39.33 -5.27
N GLU A 638 21.60 -39.11 -5.28
CA GLU A 638 22.61 -40.18 -5.39
C GLU A 638 22.93 -40.82 -4.05
N LEU A 639 22.46 -40.27 -2.93
CA LEU A 639 22.70 -40.80 -1.59
C LEU A 639 21.71 -41.93 -1.29
N LEU A 640 22.26 -43.03 -0.70
CA LEU A 640 21.39 -44.09 -0.19
C LEU A 640 20.71 -43.62 1.08
N ASP A 641 19.45 -43.99 1.25
CA ASP A 641 18.67 -43.64 2.47
C ASP A 641 19.37 -44.16 3.76
N ALA A 642 20.07 -45.31 3.68
CA ALA A 642 20.83 -45.86 4.78
C ALA A 642 22.05 -45.01 5.22
N ASP A 643 22.54 -44.11 4.35
CA ASP A 643 23.68 -43.23 4.63
C ASP A 643 23.25 -41.94 5.37
N LEU A 644 21.96 -41.61 5.33
CA LEU A 644 21.44 -40.41 5.97
C LEU A 644 21.29 -40.59 7.48
N THR A 645 21.86 -39.67 8.25
CA THR A 645 21.60 -39.59 9.69
C THR A 645 20.19 -39.08 10.01
N LEU A 646 19.78 -39.22 11.25
CA LEU A 646 18.47 -38.65 11.70
C LEU A 646 18.40 -37.13 11.49
N ALA A 647 19.51 -36.41 11.68
CA ALA A 647 19.60 -34.96 11.45
C ALA A 647 19.47 -34.61 9.96
N ASP A 648 20.05 -35.44 9.07
CA ASP A 648 19.93 -35.23 7.61
C ASP A 648 18.47 -35.41 7.16
N ARG A 649 17.81 -36.49 7.60
CA ARG A 649 16.40 -36.74 7.28
C ARG A 649 15.49 -35.65 7.85
N TRP A 650 15.80 -35.19 9.08
CA TRP A 650 15.03 -34.09 9.70
C TRP A 650 15.11 -32.81 8.89
N ILE A 651 16.31 -32.35 8.50
CA ILE A 651 16.47 -31.08 7.79
C ILE A 651 15.88 -31.13 6.38
N LEU A 652 15.97 -32.28 5.68
CA LEU A 652 15.31 -32.47 4.40
C LEU A 652 13.78 -32.43 4.54
N GLY A 653 13.23 -33.08 5.55
CA GLY A 653 11.81 -33.00 5.87
C GLY A 653 11.36 -31.57 6.27
N ARG A 654 12.18 -30.83 7.02
CA ARG A 654 11.93 -29.42 7.37
C ARG A 654 11.99 -28.51 6.14
N LEU A 655 12.93 -28.76 5.21
CA LEU A 655 12.99 -28.04 3.93
C LEU A 655 11.70 -28.24 3.16
N ASN A 656 11.29 -29.48 2.97
CA ASN A 656 10.07 -29.83 2.24
C ASN A 656 8.81 -29.18 2.88
N ALA A 657 8.69 -29.23 4.20
CA ALA A 657 7.60 -28.54 4.92
C ALA A 657 7.64 -27.02 4.72
N THR A 658 8.83 -26.42 4.71
CA THR A 658 9.00 -24.98 4.50
C THR A 658 8.63 -24.56 3.08
N ILE A 659 8.97 -25.35 2.07
CA ILE A 659 8.54 -25.11 0.68
C ILE A 659 7.02 -25.08 0.62
N ALA A 660 6.34 -26.09 1.21
CA ALA A 660 4.88 -26.14 1.26
C ALA A 660 4.26 -24.95 2.02
N GLU A 661 4.88 -24.51 3.13
CA GLU A 661 4.47 -23.30 3.87
C GLU A 661 4.60 -22.05 2.98
N CYS A 662 5.70 -21.90 2.24
CA CYS A 662 5.94 -20.79 1.31
C CYS A 662 4.92 -20.80 0.16
N ASP A 663 4.68 -21.95 -0.46
CA ASP A 663 3.71 -22.10 -1.55
C ASP A 663 2.28 -21.76 -1.09
N ASN A 664 1.90 -22.21 0.11
CA ASN A 664 0.61 -21.87 0.69
C ASN A 664 0.48 -20.35 0.98
N ALA A 665 1.54 -19.70 1.43
CA ALA A 665 1.54 -18.27 1.66
C ALA A 665 1.46 -17.45 0.35
N LEU A 666 2.17 -17.88 -0.68
CA LEU A 666 2.14 -17.26 -2.01
C LEU A 666 0.82 -17.55 -2.73
N GLY A 667 0.29 -18.76 -2.61
CA GLY A 667 -1.01 -19.17 -3.14
C GLY A 667 -1.06 -19.35 -4.66
N PRO A 668 -2.27 -19.56 -5.22
CA PRO A 668 -2.45 -19.78 -6.65
C PRO A 668 -2.19 -18.47 -7.43
N PRO A 669 -1.47 -18.53 -8.55
CA PRO A 669 -1.08 -17.33 -9.32
C PRO A 669 -2.26 -16.73 -10.09
N ARG A 670 -3.19 -17.54 -10.54
CA ARG A 670 -4.36 -17.14 -11.35
C ARG A 670 -5.52 -18.12 -11.18
N PRO A 671 -6.77 -17.72 -11.52
CA PRO A 671 -7.89 -18.65 -11.47
C PRO A 671 -7.82 -19.69 -12.60
N SER A 672 -7.98 -20.97 -12.26
CA SER A 672 -7.89 -22.09 -13.20
C SER A 672 -8.91 -22.05 -14.34
N ASN A 673 -10.08 -21.43 -14.14
CA ASN A 673 -11.19 -21.38 -15.12
C ASN A 673 -11.67 -19.94 -15.41
N GLY A 674 -10.75 -18.95 -15.38
CA GLY A 674 -11.08 -17.54 -15.59
C GLY A 674 -11.92 -16.89 -14.48
N LYS A 675 -12.19 -17.63 -13.39
CA LYS A 675 -12.88 -17.13 -12.19
C LYS A 675 -12.29 -17.76 -10.94
N TRP A 676 -12.05 -16.95 -9.91
CA TRP A 676 -11.61 -17.43 -8.62
C TRP A 676 -12.67 -18.31 -7.98
N ARG A 677 -12.30 -19.51 -7.55
CA ARG A 677 -13.16 -20.36 -6.72
C ARG A 677 -13.34 -19.69 -5.35
N PRO A 678 -14.49 -19.89 -4.67
CA PRO A 678 -14.73 -19.25 -3.37
C PRO A 678 -13.60 -19.45 -2.35
N GLU A 679 -13.02 -20.65 -2.29
CA GLU A 679 -11.92 -21.02 -1.39
C GLU A 679 -10.57 -20.41 -1.78
N GLU A 680 -10.39 -20.01 -3.03
CA GLU A 680 -9.16 -19.38 -3.55
C GLU A 680 -9.25 -17.86 -3.59
N ARG A 681 -10.45 -17.30 -3.58
CA ARG A 681 -10.72 -15.87 -3.87
C ARG A 681 -9.90 -14.91 -3.00
N TYR A 682 -9.66 -15.29 -1.75
CA TYR A 682 -8.89 -14.48 -0.81
C TYR A 682 -7.61 -15.17 -0.32
N ALA A 683 -7.24 -16.31 -0.94
CA ALA A 683 -6.04 -17.06 -0.61
C ALA A 683 -4.79 -16.46 -1.28
N GLY A 684 -3.64 -16.69 -0.66
CA GLY A 684 -2.33 -16.34 -1.20
C GLY A 684 -1.92 -14.88 -0.99
N LEU A 685 -0.78 -14.53 -1.57
CA LEU A 685 -0.12 -13.21 -1.48
C LEU A 685 0.10 -12.72 -0.04
N ARG A 686 0.29 -13.67 0.92
CA ARG A 686 0.66 -13.38 2.30
C ARG A 686 2.18 -13.28 2.42
N LEU A 687 2.73 -12.23 1.83
CA LEU A 687 4.17 -12.10 1.60
C LEU A 687 5.00 -12.02 2.89
N SER A 688 4.45 -11.47 3.97
CA SER A 688 5.14 -11.47 5.28
C SER A 688 5.22 -12.87 5.88
N GLU A 689 4.20 -13.71 5.72
CA GLU A 689 4.22 -15.10 6.14
C GLU A 689 5.24 -15.91 5.34
N PHE A 690 5.28 -15.70 4.01
CA PHE A 690 6.30 -16.28 3.13
C PHE A 690 7.71 -15.92 3.60
N ALA A 691 7.98 -14.63 3.82
CA ALA A 691 9.29 -14.15 4.27
C ALA A 691 9.68 -14.73 5.63
N GLU A 692 8.74 -14.82 6.56
CA GLU A 692 8.99 -15.37 7.91
C GLU A 692 9.22 -16.88 7.88
N SER A 693 8.50 -17.65 7.04
CA SER A 693 8.73 -19.10 6.89
C SER A 693 10.12 -19.38 6.34
N ALA A 694 10.53 -18.69 5.28
CA ALA A 694 11.87 -18.83 4.72
C ALA A 694 12.97 -18.39 5.71
N ARG A 695 12.78 -17.24 6.40
CA ARG A 695 13.72 -16.76 7.42
C ARG A 695 13.87 -17.74 8.58
N ARG A 696 12.76 -18.22 9.12
CA ARG A 696 12.71 -19.14 10.25
C ARG A 696 13.45 -20.43 9.92
N PHE A 697 13.26 -20.99 8.75
CA PHE A 697 13.98 -22.15 8.29
C PHE A 697 15.50 -21.91 8.28
N VAL A 698 15.95 -20.83 7.64
CA VAL A 698 17.39 -20.53 7.55
C VAL A 698 18.00 -20.23 8.91
N TRP A 699 17.32 -19.40 9.72
CA TRP A 699 17.87 -18.97 11.00
C TRP A 699 17.83 -20.07 12.04
N ASN A 700 16.65 -20.69 12.24
CA ASN A 700 16.45 -21.63 13.33
C ASN A 700 16.86 -23.05 12.92
N ASP A 701 16.35 -23.56 11.77
CA ASP A 701 16.56 -24.96 11.45
C ASP A 701 17.96 -25.19 10.84
N VAL A 702 18.36 -24.39 9.87
CA VAL A 702 19.67 -24.54 9.22
C VAL A 702 20.80 -24.06 10.13
N ALA A 703 20.79 -22.80 10.58
CA ALA A 703 21.95 -22.21 11.26
C ALA A 703 22.12 -22.70 12.69
N ASP A 704 21.04 -22.73 13.49
CA ASP A 704 21.15 -22.99 14.92
C ASP A 704 21.20 -24.49 15.25
N TRP A 705 20.75 -25.35 14.31
CA TRP A 705 20.69 -26.78 14.54
C TRP A 705 21.49 -27.60 13.53
N TYR A 706 21.11 -27.57 12.24
CA TYR A 706 21.71 -28.51 11.29
C TYR A 706 23.19 -28.20 11.05
N LEU A 707 23.53 -26.94 10.80
CA LEU A 707 24.92 -26.51 10.62
C LEU A 707 25.79 -26.92 11.80
N GLU A 708 25.32 -26.72 13.03
CA GLU A 708 26.07 -27.10 14.22
C GLU A 708 26.22 -28.62 14.34
N SER A 709 25.23 -29.41 13.94
CA SER A 709 25.31 -30.88 13.95
C SER A 709 26.28 -31.45 12.93
N THR A 710 26.52 -30.79 11.81
CA THR A 710 27.38 -31.25 10.70
C THR A 710 28.86 -30.89 10.88
N LYS A 711 29.20 -29.87 11.70
CA LYS A 711 30.58 -29.36 11.86
C LYS A 711 31.60 -30.47 12.12
N ALA A 712 31.33 -31.35 13.05
CA ALA A 712 32.26 -32.40 13.41
C ALA A 712 32.35 -33.51 12.35
N ARG A 713 31.26 -33.79 11.63
CA ARG A 713 31.22 -34.77 10.52
C ARG A 713 32.02 -34.26 9.34
N ILE A 714 31.81 -33.04 8.95
CA ILE A 714 32.53 -32.38 7.85
C ILE A 714 34.05 -32.32 8.18
N SER A 715 34.43 -31.92 9.41
CA SER A 715 35.83 -31.84 9.84
C SER A 715 36.52 -33.22 9.91
N ALA A 716 35.78 -34.28 10.25
CA ALA A 716 36.32 -35.64 10.26
C ALA A 716 36.52 -36.21 8.85
N GLY A 717 35.80 -35.71 7.85
CA GLY A 717 35.84 -36.19 6.48
C GLY A 717 35.30 -37.62 6.30
N GLY A 718 35.73 -38.31 5.23
CA GLY A 718 35.25 -39.64 4.89
C GLY A 718 33.82 -39.66 4.36
N ALA A 719 33.22 -40.86 4.25
CA ALA A 719 31.88 -41.02 3.65
C ALA A 719 30.79 -40.23 4.41
N ASP A 720 30.77 -40.25 5.75
CA ASP A 720 29.83 -39.50 6.56
C ASP A 720 29.98 -37.97 6.39
N GLY A 721 31.21 -37.48 6.25
CA GLY A 721 31.50 -36.08 5.95
C GLY A 721 31.04 -35.68 4.55
N GLU A 722 31.17 -36.55 3.54
CA GLU A 722 30.69 -36.32 2.17
C GLU A 722 29.15 -36.22 2.15
N VAL A 723 28.43 -37.10 2.84
CA VAL A 723 26.97 -37.04 3.01
C VAL A 723 26.57 -35.71 3.64
N ALA A 724 27.21 -35.32 4.75
CA ALA A 724 26.90 -34.05 5.43
C ALA A 724 27.14 -32.84 4.51
N ARG A 725 28.19 -32.83 3.67
CA ARG A 725 28.47 -31.78 2.69
C ARG A 725 27.41 -31.72 1.60
N ALA A 726 27.01 -32.89 1.07
CA ALA A 726 25.97 -32.96 0.03
C ALA A 726 24.61 -32.40 0.54
N VAL A 727 24.14 -32.92 1.68
CA VAL A 727 22.86 -32.49 2.26
C VAL A 727 22.91 -31.00 2.65
N LEU A 728 24.01 -30.51 3.25
CA LEU A 728 24.10 -29.09 3.64
C LEU A 728 24.10 -28.18 2.41
N THR A 729 24.76 -28.55 1.32
CA THR A 729 24.78 -27.79 0.06
C THR A 729 23.39 -27.75 -0.56
N HIS A 730 22.72 -28.90 -0.65
CA HIS A 730 21.36 -29.00 -1.17
C HIS A 730 20.36 -28.13 -0.38
N VAL A 731 20.36 -28.28 0.95
CA VAL A 731 19.47 -27.50 1.83
C VAL A 731 19.72 -26.00 1.69
N PHE A 732 20.99 -25.59 1.55
CA PHE A 732 21.33 -24.18 1.41
C PHE A 732 20.99 -23.64 0.00
N ASP A 733 21.16 -24.42 -1.06
CA ASP A 733 20.70 -24.06 -2.41
C ASP A 733 19.19 -23.73 -2.40
N PHE A 734 18.38 -24.65 -1.88
CA PHE A 734 16.92 -24.46 -1.83
C PHE A 734 16.52 -23.31 -0.90
N ALA A 735 17.22 -23.12 0.21
CA ALA A 735 17.00 -21.98 1.09
C ALA A 735 17.29 -20.63 0.38
N LEU A 736 18.35 -20.57 -0.45
CA LEU A 736 18.65 -19.39 -1.26
C LEU A 736 17.60 -19.15 -2.34
N ARG A 737 17.07 -20.21 -2.97
CA ARG A 737 15.97 -20.09 -3.95
C ARG A 737 14.70 -19.53 -3.30
N LEU A 738 14.32 -20.01 -2.11
CA LEU A 738 13.16 -19.50 -1.36
C LEU A 738 13.33 -18.03 -0.95
N LEU A 739 14.54 -17.60 -0.60
CA LEU A 739 14.84 -16.23 -0.20
C LEU A 739 15.06 -15.26 -1.38
N HIS A 740 15.40 -15.78 -2.57
CA HIS A 740 15.80 -14.94 -3.70
C HIS A 740 14.75 -13.88 -4.11
N PRO A 741 13.44 -14.15 -4.13
CA PRO A 741 12.46 -13.12 -4.45
C PRO A 741 12.52 -11.90 -3.51
N ILE A 742 12.91 -12.11 -2.25
CA ILE A 742 12.94 -11.07 -1.22
C ILE A 742 14.32 -10.39 -1.16
N MET A 743 15.39 -11.18 -1.14
CA MET A 743 16.78 -10.73 -0.96
C MET A 743 17.66 -11.18 -2.14
N PRO A 744 17.44 -10.63 -3.35
CA PRO A 744 18.00 -11.18 -4.58
C PRO A 744 19.52 -11.08 -4.67
N PHE A 745 20.14 -10.05 -4.10
CA PHE A 745 21.58 -9.80 -4.31
C PHE A 745 22.47 -10.71 -3.48
N ILE A 746 22.22 -10.81 -2.19
CA ILE A 746 23.01 -11.67 -1.31
C ILE A 746 22.80 -13.14 -1.66
N THR A 747 21.58 -13.54 -2.02
CA THR A 747 21.28 -14.92 -2.40
C THR A 747 21.97 -15.29 -3.70
N GLU A 748 21.95 -14.43 -4.72
CA GLU A 748 22.71 -14.64 -5.98
C GLU A 748 24.19 -14.75 -5.69
N THR A 749 24.76 -13.84 -4.88
CA THR A 749 26.19 -13.83 -4.55
C THR A 749 26.63 -15.15 -3.92
N LEU A 750 25.88 -15.64 -2.95
CA LEU A 750 26.21 -16.89 -2.25
C LEU A 750 25.99 -18.11 -3.16
N TRP A 751 24.89 -18.13 -3.91
CA TRP A 751 24.53 -19.22 -4.80
C TRP A 751 25.56 -19.45 -5.91
N GLN A 752 26.14 -18.38 -6.46
CA GLN A 752 27.19 -18.46 -7.46
C GLN A 752 28.45 -19.17 -6.98
N GLN A 753 28.69 -19.27 -5.67
CA GLN A 753 29.85 -19.88 -5.06
C GLN A 753 29.60 -21.33 -4.61
N LEU A 754 28.36 -21.84 -4.65
CA LEU A 754 28.06 -23.19 -4.18
C LEU A 754 28.75 -24.28 -5.07
N PRO A 755 29.27 -25.36 -4.46
CA PRO A 755 29.92 -26.49 -5.16
C PRO A 755 28.86 -27.49 -5.66
N PHE A 756 28.13 -27.16 -6.71
CA PHE A 756 27.09 -28.03 -7.28
C PHE A 756 27.65 -29.33 -7.85
N PRO A 757 26.85 -30.43 -7.87
CA PRO A 757 27.24 -31.72 -8.38
C PRO A 757 27.66 -31.70 -9.84
N ASP A 758 26.89 -31.04 -10.70
CA ASP A 758 27.20 -30.85 -12.12
C ASP A 758 27.07 -29.36 -12.52
N ALA A 759 28.13 -28.85 -13.15
CA ALA A 759 28.13 -27.48 -13.63
C ALA A 759 27.45 -27.33 -15.01
N ALA A 760 27.18 -28.43 -15.71
CA ALA A 760 26.65 -28.40 -17.07
C ALA A 760 25.13 -28.15 -17.12
N ASP A 761 24.39 -28.63 -16.12
CA ASP A 761 22.92 -28.49 -16.02
C ASP A 761 22.47 -27.26 -15.23
N ARG A 762 23.40 -26.48 -14.72
CA ARG A 762 23.12 -25.32 -13.90
C ARG A 762 22.79 -24.10 -14.76
N CYS A 763 21.64 -23.44 -14.48
CA CYS A 763 21.36 -22.11 -15.04
C CYS A 763 22.40 -21.06 -14.57
N GLU A 764 22.61 -20.03 -15.38
CA GLU A 764 23.66 -19.03 -15.13
C GLU A 764 23.38 -18.17 -13.89
N PHE A 765 22.10 -17.92 -13.58
CA PHE A 765 21.66 -17.04 -12.50
C PHE A 765 20.59 -17.70 -11.63
N LEU A 766 20.65 -17.45 -10.32
CA LEU A 766 19.62 -17.88 -9.37
C LEU A 766 18.25 -17.29 -9.73
N ALA A 767 18.23 -16.08 -10.26
CA ALA A 767 17.01 -15.37 -10.67
C ALA A 767 16.15 -16.12 -11.72
N ILE A 768 16.71 -17.11 -12.42
CA ILE A 768 16.05 -17.97 -13.40
C ILE A 768 16.14 -19.46 -13.05
N ALA A 769 16.64 -19.79 -11.85
CA ALA A 769 16.63 -21.15 -11.34
C ALA A 769 15.19 -21.59 -11.01
N GLU A 770 14.91 -22.89 -11.15
CA GLU A 770 13.59 -23.43 -10.85
C GLU A 770 13.16 -23.19 -9.39
N TRP A 771 11.91 -22.82 -9.22
CA TRP A 771 11.29 -22.72 -7.90
C TRP A 771 11.20 -24.09 -7.24
N PRO A 772 11.55 -24.23 -5.95
CA PRO A 772 11.46 -25.50 -5.25
C PRO A 772 10.02 -26.04 -5.22
N THR A 773 9.87 -27.34 -5.42
CA THR A 773 8.58 -28.02 -5.36
C THR A 773 8.49 -28.87 -4.08
N ALA A 774 7.39 -28.76 -3.34
CA ALA A 774 7.16 -29.59 -2.17
C ALA A 774 6.69 -30.99 -2.57
N GLU A 775 7.35 -32.00 -2.04
CA GLU A 775 6.95 -33.40 -2.21
C GLU A 775 6.03 -33.87 -1.07
N PRO A 776 5.10 -34.79 -1.31
CA PRO A 776 4.28 -35.37 -0.23
C PRO A 776 5.15 -36.09 0.80
N SER A 777 5.20 -35.62 2.05
CA SER A 777 5.99 -36.21 3.11
C SER A 777 5.58 -37.66 3.40
N SER A 778 6.53 -38.59 3.35
CA SER A 778 6.37 -39.98 3.71
C SER A 778 6.15 -40.18 5.21
N ALA A 779 5.62 -41.34 5.62
CA ALA A 779 5.46 -41.69 7.02
C ALA A 779 6.82 -41.78 7.76
N SER A 780 7.86 -42.24 7.05
CA SER A 780 9.23 -42.34 7.60
C SER A 780 9.87 -40.99 7.86
N GLU A 781 9.66 -40.03 6.96
CA GLU A 781 10.12 -38.65 7.14
C GLU A 781 9.41 -37.96 8.32
N LYS A 782 8.10 -38.09 8.44
CA LYS A 782 7.34 -37.55 9.56
C LYS A 782 7.84 -38.13 10.90
N GLN A 783 8.13 -39.44 10.91
CA GLN A 783 8.70 -40.08 12.07
C GLN A 783 10.10 -39.57 12.40
N ALA A 784 10.97 -39.41 11.38
CA ALA A 784 12.30 -38.87 11.57
C ALA A 784 12.28 -37.44 12.10
N MET A 785 11.39 -36.59 11.56
CA MET A 785 11.19 -35.24 12.05
C MET A 785 10.79 -35.22 13.50
N ALA A 786 9.76 -35.96 13.89
CA ALA A 786 9.29 -36.02 15.28
C ALA A 786 10.38 -36.54 16.26
N ARG A 787 11.18 -37.53 15.85
CA ARG A 787 12.29 -38.05 16.68
C ARG A 787 13.40 -37.01 16.86
N PHE A 788 13.80 -36.29 15.82
CA PHE A 788 14.84 -35.26 15.94
C PHE A 788 14.32 -34.03 16.70
N ASP A 789 13.07 -33.65 16.53
CA ASP A 789 12.45 -32.57 17.29
C ASP A 789 12.45 -32.87 18.81
N LEU A 790 12.29 -34.12 19.21
CA LEU A 790 12.46 -34.53 20.62
C LEU A 790 13.91 -34.37 21.12
N VAL A 791 14.90 -34.64 20.27
CA VAL A 791 16.32 -34.35 20.59
C VAL A 791 16.54 -32.85 20.75
N ARG A 792 15.95 -32.04 19.86
CA ARG A 792 16.03 -30.56 19.92
C ARG A 792 15.39 -30.02 21.21
N GLU A 793 14.23 -30.57 21.59
CA GLU A 793 13.53 -30.21 22.82
C GLU A 793 14.42 -30.54 24.05
N ALA A 794 15.03 -31.69 24.07
CA ALA A 794 15.94 -32.11 25.16
C ALA A 794 17.17 -31.20 25.29
N VAL A 795 17.79 -30.83 24.13
CA VAL A 795 18.91 -29.89 24.12
C VAL A 795 18.45 -28.50 24.58
N SER A 796 17.26 -28.06 24.15
CA SER A 796 16.70 -26.77 24.56
C SER A 796 16.39 -26.70 26.04
N ALA A 797 15.84 -27.79 26.60
CA ALA A 797 15.61 -27.92 28.03
C ALA A 797 16.91 -27.83 28.85
N LEU A 798 17.98 -28.47 28.36
CA LEU A 798 19.30 -28.38 28.99
C LEU A 798 19.89 -26.96 28.90
N ARG A 799 19.72 -26.28 27.80
CA ARG A 799 20.13 -24.86 27.65
C ARG A 799 19.33 -23.96 28.60
N GLN A 800 18.02 -24.24 28.77
CA GLN A 800 17.18 -23.51 29.68
C GLN A 800 17.61 -23.73 31.13
N ILE A 801 17.89 -25.01 31.54
CA ILE A 801 18.46 -25.33 32.86
C ILE A 801 19.78 -24.59 33.11
N ARG A 802 20.67 -24.56 32.13
CA ARG A 802 21.92 -23.80 32.23
C ARG A 802 21.67 -22.30 32.46
N SER A 803 20.68 -21.70 31.75
CA SER A 803 20.29 -20.30 31.90
C SER A 803 19.69 -20.04 33.30
N ASP A 804 18.77 -20.90 33.74
CA ASP A 804 18.04 -20.76 35.01
C ASP A 804 18.95 -20.83 36.22
N TYR A 805 20.05 -21.60 36.11
CA TYR A 805 21.03 -21.77 37.17
C TYR A 805 22.33 -21.01 36.94
N ALA A 806 22.33 -20.06 35.96
CA ALA A 806 23.48 -19.24 35.60
C ALA A 806 24.81 -20.06 35.42
N ILE A 807 24.70 -21.27 34.86
CA ILE A 807 25.86 -22.12 34.58
C ILE A 807 26.66 -21.51 33.42
N PRO A 808 27.95 -21.23 33.60
CA PRO A 808 28.74 -20.62 32.52
C PRO A 808 28.68 -21.42 31.21
N PRO A 809 28.57 -20.76 30.06
CA PRO A 809 28.47 -21.44 28.75
C PRO A 809 29.62 -22.45 28.48
N GLY A 810 30.80 -22.15 28.98
CA GLY A 810 32.02 -23.00 28.81
C GLY A 810 32.09 -24.21 29.72
N LYS A 811 31.31 -24.26 30.81
CA LYS A 811 31.40 -25.34 31.82
C LYS A 811 30.63 -26.58 31.34
N PRO A 812 31.24 -27.76 31.16
CA PRO A 812 30.50 -28.99 30.88
C PRO A 812 29.60 -29.36 32.05
N ILE A 813 28.46 -29.96 31.76
CA ILE A 813 27.55 -30.55 32.78
C ILE A 813 27.23 -31.99 32.42
N GLU A 814 26.75 -32.73 33.39
CA GLU A 814 26.22 -34.09 33.23
C GLU A 814 24.70 -34.04 33.26
N ALA A 815 24.06 -34.91 32.48
CA ALA A 815 22.62 -35.09 32.55
C ALA A 815 22.24 -36.55 32.40
N ILE A 816 21.16 -36.94 33.07
CA ILE A 816 20.53 -38.24 32.94
C ILE A 816 19.21 -38.03 32.22
N ILE A 817 18.95 -38.74 31.13
CA ILE A 817 17.67 -38.73 30.45
C ILE A 817 16.96 -40.06 30.72
N ARG A 818 15.84 -39.99 31.41
CA ARG A 818 14.91 -41.13 31.61
C ARG A 818 13.92 -41.13 30.45
N ALA A 819 14.24 -41.84 29.39
CA ALA A 819 13.39 -41.95 28.22
C ALA A 819 12.15 -42.79 28.51
N ARG A 820 10.98 -42.29 28.13
CA ARG A 820 9.71 -43.02 28.28
C ARG A 820 9.47 -44.00 27.14
N THR A 821 9.71 -43.57 25.89
CA THR A 821 9.35 -44.35 24.69
C THR A 821 10.48 -44.61 23.74
N ASN A 822 11.54 -43.80 23.71
CA ASN A 822 12.63 -43.82 22.75
C ASN A 822 13.99 -44.06 23.45
N GLY A 823 14.18 -45.16 24.14
CA GLY A 823 15.31 -45.43 25.04
C GLY A 823 16.70 -45.20 24.42
N SER A 824 16.94 -45.57 23.18
CA SER A 824 18.23 -45.39 22.52
C SER A 824 18.38 -44.02 21.82
N LEU A 825 17.28 -43.30 21.55
CA LEU A 825 17.32 -42.03 20.77
C LEU A 825 18.32 -41.03 21.33
N PHE A 826 18.33 -40.79 22.62
CA PHE A 826 19.20 -39.79 23.24
C PHE A 826 20.65 -40.27 23.31
N THR A 827 20.87 -41.55 23.61
CA THR A 827 22.19 -42.16 23.68
C THR A 827 22.84 -42.25 22.31
N ASP A 828 22.06 -42.60 21.27
CA ASP A 828 22.55 -42.65 19.89
C ASP A 828 23.00 -41.25 19.38
N HIS A 829 22.42 -40.19 19.98
CA HIS A 829 22.72 -38.79 19.64
C HIS A 829 23.49 -38.06 20.76
N ALA A 830 24.14 -38.80 21.71
CA ALA A 830 24.83 -38.19 22.86
C ALA A 830 25.88 -37.13 22.43
N ARG A 831 26.51 -37.31 21.26
CA ARG A 831 27.46 -36.33 20.70
C ARG A 831 26.81 -34.96 20.46
N LEU A 832 25.55 -34.87 20.01
CA LEU A 832 24.84 -33.61 19.81
C LEU A 832 24.65 -32.85 21.11
N PHE A 833 24.37 -33.53 22.21
CA PHE A 833 24.25 -32.92 23.53
C PHE A 833 25.56 -32.30 24.00
N GLY A 834 26.67 -32.98 23.74
CA GLY A 834 28.01 -32.46 24.00
C GLY A 834 28.31 -31.20 23.18
N GLN A 835 27.96 -31.19 21.90
CA GLN A 835 28.19 -30.08 20.97
C GLN A 835 27.25 -28.89 21.22
N LEU A 836 25.95 -29.15 21.35
CA LEU A 836 24.92 -28.11 21.36
C LEU A 836 24.59 -27.58 22.74
N ALA A 837 24.74 -28.42 23.81
CA ALA A 837 24.46 -28.06 25.20
C ALA A 837 25.66 -28.16 26.14
N ARG A 838 26.84 -28.62 25.64
CA ARG A 838 28.02 -28.97 26.49
C ARG A 838 27.63 -29.85 27.62
N THR A 839 26.84 -30.89 27.29
CA THR A 839 26.29 -31.83 28.27
C THR A 839 26.75 -33.26 27.95
N GLU A 840 27.27 -33.97 28.93
CA GLU A 840 27.59 -35.41 28.85
C GLU A 840 26.38 -36.19 29.36
N LEU A 841 25.87 -37.11 28.52
CA LEU A 841 24.75 -37.96 28.93
C LEU A 841 25.27 -39.17 29.73
N ARG A 842 24.72 -39.38 30.92
CA ARG A 842 24.95 -40.55 31.72
C ARG A 842 23.76 -41.51 31.68
N THR A 843 24.06 -42.80 31.74
CA THR A 843 23.09 -43.88 31.97
C THR A 843 23.19 -44.35 33.41
N GLY A 844 22.10 -44.41 34.17
CA GLY A 844 22.07 -44.91 35.50
C GLY A 844 21.02 -44.25 36.43
N PRO A 845 20.86 -44.75 37.63
CA PRO A 845 19.99 -44.12 38.63
C PRO A 845 20.60 -42.77 39.06
N SER A 846 19.78 -41.76 39.26
CA SER A 846 20.21 -40.53 39.90
C SER A 846 20.55 -40.83 41.36
N ALA A 847 21.69 -40.34 41.84
CA ALA A 847 21.90 -40.24 43.28
C ALA A 847 20.85 -39.30 43.90
N ASP A 848 20.53 -39.45 45.19
CA ASP A 848 19.64 -38.55 45.95
C ASP A 848 20.25 -37.17 46.19
N GLU A 849 20.73 -36.52 45.09
CA GLU A 849 21.39 -35.21 45.12
C GLU A 849 20.44 -34.14 44.54
N ALA A 850 20.61 -32.91 44.97
CA ALA A 850 19.89 -31.77 44.43
C ALA A 850 20.08 -31.69 42.92
N ALA A 851 19.00 -31.80 42.14
CA ALA A 851 19.02 -31.83 40.70
C ALA A 851 17.96 -30.90 40.09
N ALA A 852 18.24 -30.38 38.91
CA ALA A 852 17.24 -29.70 38.08
C ALA A 852 16.52 -30.71 37.18
N HIS A 853 15.22 -30.57 37.07
CA HIS A 853 14.35 -31.46 36.30
C HIS A 853 13.65 -30.71 35.16
N SER A 854 13.47 -31.40 34.03
CA SER A 854 12.61 -30.96 32.94
C SER A 854 11.91 -32.16 32.31
N VAL A 855 10.66 -32.03 31.96
CA VAL A 855 9.87 -33.09 31.32
C VAL A 855 9.63 -32.70 29.86
N LEU A 856 9.94 -33.63 28.95
CA LEU A 856 9.72 -33.46 27.52
C LEU A 856 8.29 -33.81 27.12
N THR A 857 7.90 -33.42 25.90
CA THR A 857 6.53 -33.62 25.38
C THR A 857 6.12 -35.09 25.30
N ASP A 858 7.07 -36.06 25.12
CA ASP A 858 6.81 -37.47 25.12
C ASP A 858 6.74 -38.07 26.54
N GLY A 859 6.95 -37.24 27.58
CA GLY A 859 7.00 -37.64 28.98
C GLY A 859 8.37 -38.16 29.44
N SER A 860 9.41 -38.07 28.63
CA SER A 860 10.78 -38.32 29.06
C SER A 860 11.26 -37.21 29.99
N GLU A 861 12.09 -37.62 31.00
CA GLU A 861 12.57 -36.70 32.03
C GLU A 861 14.08 -36.45 31.88
N ILE A 862 14.47 -35.17 31.93
CA ILE A 862 15.87 -34.72 31.98
C ILE A 862 16.19 -34.38 33.44
N ILE A 863 17.29 -34.92 33.94
CA ILE A 863 17.77 -34.69 35.30
C ILE A 863 19.21 -34.20 35.22
N VAL A 864 19.49 -33.04 35.75
CA VAL A 864 20.82 -32.43 35.80
C VAL A 864 21.25 -32.31 37.26
N PRO A 865 22.24 -33.11 37.73
CA PRO A 865 22.81 -32.95 39.04
C PRO A 865 23.45 -31.57 39.19
N LEU A 866 23.12 -30.82 40.23
CA LEU A 866 23.62 -29.47 40.46
C LEU A 866 24.83 -29.44 41.42
N ALA A 867 25.10 -30.54 42.13
CA ALA A 867 26.26 -30.66 43.02
C ALA A 867 27.57 -30.44 42.23
N GLY A 868 28.43 -29.53 42.72
CA GLY A 868 29.69 -29.17 42.03
C GLY A 868 29.54 -28.35 40.76
N VAL A 869 28.33 -28.14 40.28
CA VAL A 869 28.04 -27.34 39.10
C VAL A 869 27.60 -25.91 39.46
N VAL A 870 26.79 -25.81 40.51
CA VAL A 870 26.24 -24.57 41.04
C VAL A 870 26.62 -24.47 42.53
N ASP A 871 26.90 -23.26 43.03
CA ASP A 871 26.97 -23.00 44.46
C ASP A 871 25.53 -22.99 45.04
N LEU A 872 25.11 -24.20 45.48
CA LEU A 872 23.77 -24.45 46.01
C LEU A 872 23.43 -23.53 47.18
N SER A 873 24.42 -23.21 48.06
CA SER A 873 24.17 -22.34 49.19
C SER A 873 23.83 -20.92 48.77
N ARG A 874 24.58 -20.42 47.80
CA ARG A 874 24.34 -19.07 47.23
C ARG A 874 23.06 -19.00 46.42
N GLU A 875 22.76 -20.03 45.63
CA GLU A 875 21.52 -20.08 44.83
C GLU A 875 20.30 -20.20 45.74
N CYS A 876 20.35 -21.04 46.79
CA CYS A 876 19.31 -21.14 47.80
C CYS A 876 19.07 -19.83 48.56
N ALA A 877 20.15 -19.12 48.92
CA ALA A 877 20.01 -17.79 49.54
C ALA A 877 19.31 -16.79 48.58
N LYS A 878 19.66 -16.80 47.29
CA LYS A 878 19.05 -15.99 46.25
C LYS A 878 17.55 -16.35 46.07
N LEU A 879 17.22 -17.61 45.88
CA LEU A 879 15.85 -18.09 45.66
C LEU A 879 14.94 -17.79 46.87
N ARG A 880 15.45 -17.97 48.10
CA ARG A 880 14.72 -17.58 49.33
C ARG A 880 14.51 -16.06 49.39
N GLY A 881 15.51 -15.26 49.03
CA GLY A 881 15.38 -13.79 48.96
C GLY A 881 14.36 -13.35 47.93
N GLU A 882 14.35 -13.95 46.72
CA GLU A 882 13.36 -13.68 45.68
C GLU A 882 11.93 -14.11 46.12
N LEU A 883 11.79 -15.21 46.82
CA LEU A 883 10.51 -15.67 47.36
C LEU A 883 9.97 -14.71 48.43
N GLU A 884 10.80 -14.27 49.34
CA GLU A 884 10.47 -13.28 50.39
C GLU A 884 10.08 -11.94 49.80
N GLN A 885 10.81 -11.50 48.77
CA GLN A 885 10.49 -10.28 48.04
C GLN A 885 9.14 -10.37 47.33
N LEU A 886 8.88 -11.50 46.66
CA LEU A 886 7.61 -11.74 45.97
C LEU A 886 6.44 -11.89 46.96
N ASP A 887 6.65 -12.54 48.13
CA ASP A 887 5.67 -12.61 49.20
C ASP A 887 5.32 -11.21 49.74
N THR A 888 6.32 -10.37 49.92
CA THR A 888 6.13 -8.97 50.32
C THR A 888 5.29 -8.19 49.27
N GLN A 889 5.65 -8.34 48.00
CA GLN A 889 4.94 -7.68 46.89
C GLN A 889 3.50 -8.18 46.77
N LEU A 890 3.28 -9.48 46.86
CA LEU A 890 1.93 -10.10 46.89
C LEU A 890 1.10 -9.58 48.05
N THR A 891 1.69 -9.48 49.23
CA THR A 891 1.00 -8.96 50.44
C THR A 891 0.55 -7.51 50.20
N VAL A 892 1.43 -6.66 49.68
CA VAL A 892 1.08 -5.25 49.36
C VAL A 892 -0.02 -5.19 48.32
N LEU A 893 0.05 -6.00 47.25
CA LEU A 893 -0.92 -6.02 46.16
C LEU A 893 -2.27 -6.56 46.63
N SER A 894 -2.28 -7.65 47.39
CA SER A 894 -3.49 -8.26 47.97
C SER A 894 -4.19 -7.31 48.95
N ASN A 895 -3.44 -6.62 49.81
CA ASN A 895 -3.97 -5.60 50.71
C ASN A 895 -4.57 -4.41 49.94
N ARG A 896 -3.93 -4.02 48.85
CA ARG A 896 -4.44 -2.96 47.94
C ARG A 896 -5.73 -3.35 47.26
N LEU A 897 -5.84 -4.59 46.76
CA LEU A 897 -7.06 -5.16 46.17
C LEU A 897 -8.18 -5.42 47.22
N ALA A 898 -7.82 -5.69 48.47
CA ALA A 898 -8.76 -5.82 49.57
C ALA A 898 -9.33 -4.46 50.07
N ASN A 899 -8.67 -3.37 49.78
CA ASN A 899 -9.13 -2.04 50.16
C ASN A 899 -10.33 -1.59 49.31
N LYS A 900 -11.53 -1.65 49.92
CA LYS A 900 -12.79 -1.26 49.28
C LYS A 900 -12.73 0.18 48.70
N GLY A 901 -11.99 1.09 49.32
CA GLY A 901 -11.83 2.46 48.85
C GLY A 901 -11.01 2.57 47.54
N PHE A 902 -10.05 1.72 47.35
CA PHE A 902 -9.29 1.61 46.10
C PHE A 902 -10.17 1.01 44.99
N VAL A 903 -10.77 -0.17 45.26
CA VAL A 903 -11.57 -0.89 44.25
C VAL A 903 -12.78 -0.10 43.76
N SER A 904 -13.37 0.74 44.62
CA SER A 904 -14.52 1.57 44.24
C SER A 904 -14.16 2.89 43.52
N ARG A 905 -12.94 3.39 43.63
CA ARG A 905 -12.53 4.69 43.04
C ARG A 905 -11.61 4.56 41.83
N ALA A 906 -10.90 3.44 41.71
CA ALA A 906 -10.01 3.22 40.54
C ALA A 906 -10.82 2.81 39.29
N PRO A 907 -10.37 3.17 38.10
CA PRO A 907 -10.97 2.69 36.86
C PRO A 907 -11.01 1.16 36.80
N ALA A 908 -12.09 0.58 36.29
CA ALA A 908 -12.31 -0.87 36.26
C ALA A 908 -11.13 -1.62 35.56
N ALA A 909 -10.60 -1.05 34.50
CA ALA A 909 -9.44 -1.61 33.78
C ALA A 909 -8.16 -1.71 34.66
N VAL A 910 -7.94 -0.75 35.54
CA VAL A 910 -6.79 -0.76 36.47
C VAL A 910 -6.97 -1.85 37.55
N VAL A 911 -8.20 -2.00 38.08
CA VAL A 911 -8.49 -3.02 39.06
C VAL A 911 -8.34 -4.42 38.46
N GLU A 912 -8.79 -4.60 37.21
CA GLU A 912 -8.65 -5.89 36.50
C GLU A 912 -7.18 -6.21 36.19
N SER A 913 -6.40 -5.23 35.75
CA SER A 913 -4.97 -5.38 35.54
C SER A 913 -4.22 -5.79 36.84
N GLU A 914 -4.55 -5.18 37.98
CA GLU A 914 -3.96 -5.51 39.25
C GLU A 914 -4.37 -6.93 39.74
N ARG A 915 -5.58 -7.42 39.41
CA ARG A 915 -6.02 -8.78 39.67
C ARG A 915 -5.27 -9.81 38.82
N GLN A 916 -5.11 -9.53 37.53
CA GLN A 916 -4.32 -10.38 36.64
C GLN A 916 -2.88 -10.49 37.13
N LYS A 917 -2.28 -9.37 37.52
CA LYS A 917 -0.95 -9.31 38.12
C LYS A 917 -0.86 -10.13 39.42
N GLU A 918 -1.88 -10.10 40.29
CA GLU A 918 -1.94 -10.93 41.50
C GLU A 918 -1.94 -12.43 41.17
N GLN A 919 -2.73 -12.84 40.16
CA GLN A 919 -2.78 -14.22 39.71
C GLN A 919 -1.44 -14.72 39.15
N GLU A 920 -0.80 -13.91 38.32
CA GLU A 920 0.52 -14.19 37.76
C GLU A 920 1.58 -14.32 38.86
N TRP A 921 1.57 -13.42 39.82
CA TRP A 921 2.52 -13.44 40.94
C TRP A 921 2.27 -14.61 41.90
N ARG A 922 1.03 -15.02 42.13
CA ARG A 922 0.71 -16.23 42.89
C ARG A 922 1.24 -17.48 42.20
N LYS A 923 1.02 -17.61 40.90
CA LYS A 923 1.56 -18.70 40.09
C LYS A 923 3.08 -18.75 40.14
N ARG A 924 3.73 -17.57 39.98
CA ARG A 924 5.18 -17.46 40.09
C ARG A 924 5.69 -17.83 41.48
N ARG A 925 5.00 -17.42 42.53
CA ARG A 925 5.31 -17.77 43.92
C ARG A 925 5.26 -19.28 44.14
N GLU A 926 4.21 -19.97 43.66
CA GLU A 926 4.09 -21.41 43.73
C GLU A 926 5.25 -22.12 43.05
N GLN A 927 5.59 -21.71 41.87
CA GLN A 927 6.73 -22.23 41.13
C GLN A 927 8.07 -22.01 41.85
N LEU A 928 8.28 -20.81 42.40
CA LEU A 928 9.48 -20.47 43.13
C LEU A 928 9.57 -21.22 44.45
N SER A 929 8.45 -21.37 45.18
CA SER A 929 8.36 -22.15 46.42
C SER A 929 8.67 -23.62 46.16
N ALA A 930 8.11 -24.22 45.08
CA ALA A 930 8.42 -25.58 44.68
C ALA A 930 9.93 -25.75 44.36
N LYS A 931 10.50 -24.76 43.68
CA LYS A 931 11.94 -24.74 43.36
C LYS A 931 12.82 -24.67 44.63
N VAL A 932 12.44 -23.82 45.59
CA VAL A 932 13.12 -23.72 46.90
C VAL A 932 13.03 -25.04 47.68
N SER A 933 11.87 -25.66 47.72
CA SER A 933 11.68 -26.96 48.40
C SER A 933 12.51 -28.07 47.79
N MET A 934 12.59 -28.13 46.46
CA MET A 934 13.33 -29.14 45.71
C MET A 934 14.84 -29.01 45.84
N LEU A 935 15.37 -27.78 45.83
CA LEU A 935 16.81 -27.51 45.79
C LEU A 935 17.45 -27.29 47.16
N CYS A 936 16.69 -26.73 48.11
CA CYS A 936 17.26 -26.21 49.33
C CYS A 936 16.97 -27.09 50.56
N GLY A 937 16.31 -28.23 50.36
CA GLY A 937 15.80 -29.07 51.41
C GLY A 937 14.81 -28.28 52.28
N GLY A 938 13.63 -28.71 52.49
CA GLY A 938 12.65 -28.07 53.34
C GLY A 938 13.07 -27.89 54.77
#